data_9b06c282ab5afc2d670af4728f996be9
#
_entry.id   9b06c282ab5afc2d670af4728f996be9
#
_cell.length_a   1.000
_cell.length_b   1.000
_cell.length_c   1.000
_cell.angle_alpha   90.00
_cell.angle_beta   90.00
_cell.angle_gamma   90.00
#
_symmetry.space_group_name_H-M   'P 1'
#
loop_
_entity.id
_entity.type
_entity.pdbx_description
1 polymer ?
#
loop_
_entity_poly.entity_id
_entity_poly.type
_entity_poly.pdbx_seq_one_letter_code
_entity_poly.pdbx_strand_id
1 'polypeptide(L)'
;MATKKNYNNESISSLKGADRVRKRPGVIFGSDGLEGCEHAVFEILSNAIDEAREGHGQLITVTRFSDLSIQVEDMGRGCPVDWNEKEGRFNWELVFCELYAGGKYDNENSENYEFSLGLNGLGSCATQYASRYMDVTVWREGKEYSLHFEKGEIVGDLQSRPLPESQKRKTGTRIHWLPDLDVFTDIHIPLSYYRDVMKRQAVVNAGVTFRLRSQNGSAFDSEDFLYENGIADYIRELAGQDAFTEPVCWECERRGRDREDKPEYKVKMNIACCFSNKQSLVEHYHNSSFLEHGGSPEKATRLAFVYAIDKYLKDTGKYTKDETKITYPDVQDCLILVSNNFSTQTSYENQTKKSITNKFIQDAMNDFLREQLQVYFIENPEAADKIANQVLVNKRSRETAEKTRINQKKKLTEKIDIANRVQKFVDCRTKDVSKREIYIVEGDSALGACKQSRDAEFQGLMPVRGKILNCLKADYPRIFKSDIITDLMKVLGCGVEVHGKAVKDLNQFDLNNLRWSKVILCTDGDVDGFQIRTLILTMLYRLCPTLIREGYVYIAETPLFEITCKEKTWFAYSEKEKADILKSLEGKKVKVDRSKGLGENDPEMMWLTTMNPETRRLVKVLPDEAAETERIFDLLLGDNLAGRKEYIAENGYKYLDMIDVS
;
A
#
# COMPACT_ATOMS: atom_id res chain seq x y z
N MET A 1 22.99 -13.45 -34.45
CA MET A 1 21.68 -13.29 -35.10
C MET A 1 20.68 -14.15 -34.35
N ALA A 2 19.77 -13.56 -33.59
CA ALA A 2 18.72 -14.31 -32.92
C ALA A 2 17.69 -14.74 -33.97
N THR A 3 17.53 -16.05 -34.16
CA THR A 3 16.51 -16.65 -35.00
C THR A 3 15.13 -16.21 -34.50
N LYS A 4 14.42 -15.42 -35.29
CA LYS A 4 12.99 -15.14 -35.06
C LYS A 4 12.26 -16.48 -35.00
N LYS A 5 11.83 -16.91 -33.80
CA LYS A 5 10.90 -18.02 -33.65
C LYS A 5 9.58 -17.61 -34.35
N ASN A 6 9.24 -18.29 -35.45
CA ASN A 6 7.94 -18.10 -36.09
C ASN A 6 6.84 -18.53 -35.11
N TYR A 7 5.86 -17.66 -34.90
CA TYR A 7 4.66 -17.97 -34.14
C TYR A 7 3.76 -18.87 -34.97
N ASN A 8 3.70 -20.14 -34.65
CA ASN A 8 2.93 -21.18 -35.34
C ASN A 8 2.11 -22.01 -34.35
N ASN A 9 1.39 -23.00 -34.80
CA ASN A 9 0.54 -23.88 -33.98
C ASN A 9 1.31 -24.56 -32.83
N GLU A 10 2.59 -24.85 -32.99
CA GLU A 10 3.46 -25.46 -31.99
C GLU A 10 3.96 -24.46 -30.94
N SER A 11 3.74 -23.16 -31.18
CA SER A 11 4.12 -22.09 -30.24
C SER A 11 3.17 -21.98 -29.02
N ILE A 12 2.01 -22.65 -29.10
CA ILE A 12 1.00 -22.66 -28.03
C ILE A 12 1.23 -23.90 -27.17
N SER A 13 1.56 -23.65 -25.88
CA SER A 13 1.74 -24.70 -24.89
C SER A 13 0.99 -24.37 -23.59
N SER A 14 0.44 -25.41 -22.92
CA SER A 14 -0.19 -25.26 -21.60
C SER A 14 0.84 -25.45 -20.51
N LEU A 15 0.79 -24.59 -19.48
CA LEU A 15 1.54 -24.82 -18.23
C LEU A 15 0.91 -25.99 -17.47
N LYS A 16 1.75 -26.87 -16.91
CA LYS A 16 1.32 -28.05 -16.14
C LYS A 16 1.96 -28.06 -14.76
N GLY A 17 1.31 -28.75 -13.80
CA GLY A 17 1.83 -28.89 -12.44
C GLY A 17 2.24 -27.55 -11.83
N ALA A 18 3.39 -27.54 -11.16
CA ALA A 18 3.94 -26.39 -10.47
C ALA A 18 4.22 -25.17 -11.39
N ASP A 19 4.50 -25.36 -12.66
CA ASP A 19 4.75 -24.29 -13.64
C ASP A 19 3.58 -23.31 -13.76
N ARG A 20 2.35 -23.74 -13.48
CA ARG A 20 1.15 -22.88 -13.48
C ARG A 20 1.28 -21.73 -12.49
N VAL A 21 1.90 -21.99 -11.35
CA VAL A 21 2.11 -21.00 -10.28
C VAL A 21 3.50 -20.37 -10.42
N ARG A 22 4.55 -21.19 -10.56
CA ARG A 22 5.95 -20.73 -10.57
C ARG A 22 6.24 -19.70 -11.66
N LYS A 23 5.64 -19.84 -12.84
CA LYS A 23 5.81 -18.92 -13.98
C LYS A 23 4.84 -17.74 -13.96
N ARG A 24 3.79 -17.77 -13.17
CA ARG A 24 2.74 -16.74 -13.09
C ARG A 24 2.22 -16.56 -11.66
N PRO A 25 3.08 -16.29 -10.66
CA PRO A 25 2.65 -16.17 -9.27
C PRO A 25 1.65 -15.04 -9.05
N GLY A 26 1.78 -13.92 -9.77
CA GLY A 26 0.87 -12.78 -9.67
C GLY A 26 -0.59 -13.08 -10.01
N VAL A 27 -0.88 -14.13 -10.78
CA VAL A 27 -2.27 -14.54 -11.07
C VAL A 27 -2.97 -15.11 -9.83
N ILE A 28 -2.22 -15.80 -8.97
CA ILE A 28 -2.75 -16.48 -7.77
C ILE A 28 -2.55 -15.61 -6.52
N PHE A 29 -1.35 -15.07 -6.33
CA PHE A 29 -1.00 -14.31 -5.13
C PHE A 29 -1.17 -12.79 -5.29
N GLY A 30 -1.58 -12.33 -6.48
CA GLY A 30 -1.75 -10.89 -6.77
C GLY A 30 -0.46 -10.16 -7.11
N SER A 31 0.70 -10.69 -6.74
CA SER A 31 2.03 -10.12 -6.98
C SER A 31 3.08 -11.23 -7.05
N ASP A 32 4.21 -10.98 -7.69
CA ASP A 32 5.43 -11.78 -7.62
C ASP A 32 6.47 -11.18 -6.63
N GLY A 33 6.13 -10.08 -5.99
CA GLY A 33 6.93 -9.42 -4.97
C GLY A 33 6.63 -9.92 -3.55
N LEU A 34 7.06 -9.10 -2.57
CA LEU A 34 6.85 -9.36 -1.13
C LEU A 34 5.38 -9.60 -0.78
N GLU A 35 4.45 -8.78 -1.32
CA GLU A 35 3.01 -8.92 -1.08
C GLU A 35 2.46 -10.28 -1.51
N GLY A 36 2.96 -10.84 -2.62
CA GLY A 36 2.59 -12.19 -3.05
C GLY A 36 3.10 -13.26 -2.10
N CYS A 37 4.30 -13.09 -1.56
CA CYS A 37 4.87 -13.97 -0.54
C CYS A 37 4.09 -13.90 0.77
N GLU A 38 3.69 -12.70 1.19
CA GLU A 38 2.81 -12.45 2.34
C GLU A 38 1.43 -13.11 2.16
N HIS A 39 0.86 -13.03 0.96
CA HIS A 39 -0.41 -13.68 0.66
C HIS A 39 -0.32 -15.21 0.76
N ALA A 40 0.81 -15.81 0.38
CA ALA A 40 1.03 -17.25 0.54
C ALA A 40 0.99 -17.68 2.02
N VAL A 41 1.49 -16.85 2.95
CA VAL A 41 1.36 -17.09 4.40
C VAL A 41 -0.11 -17.09 4.80
N PHE A 42 -0.86 -16.09 4.33
CA PHE A 42 -2.27 -15.98 4.67
C PHE A 42 -3.10 -17.15 4.14
N GLU A 43 -2.78 -17.68 2.97
CA GLU A 43 -3.48 -18.84 2.39
C GLU A 43 -3.29 -20.11 3.26
N ILE A 44 -2.10 -20.36 3.82
CA ILE A 44 -1.89 -21.47 4.76
C ILE A 44 -2.58 -21.19 6.10
N LEU A 45 -2.45 -19.98 6.63
CA LEU A 45 -3.09 -19.57 7.87
C LEU A 45 -4.62 -19.68 7.81
N SER A 46 -5.22 -19.37 6.65
CA SER A 46 -6.67 -19.43 6.46
C SER A 46 -7.26 -20.83 6.65
N ASN A 47 -6.51 -21.88 6.33
CA ASN A 47 -6.95 -23.26 6.57
C ASN A 47 -6.98 -23.61 8.06
N ALA A 48 -6.01 -23.14 8.83
CA ALA A 48 -5.98 -23.31 10.29
C ALA A 48 -7.13 -22.52 10.95
N ILE A 49 -7.44 -21.31 10.45
CA ILE A 49 -8.55 -20.49 10.91
C ILE A 49 -9.89 -21.19 10.65
N ASP A 50 -10.08 -21.78 9.47
CA ASP A 50 -11.30 -22.49 9.13
C ASP A 50 -11.56 -23.67 10.10
N GLU A 51 -10.52 -24.44 10.48
CA GLU A 51 -10.66 -25.50 11.48
C GLU A 51 -11.02 -24.96 12.87
N ALA A 52 -10.38 -23.87 13.30
CA ALA A 52 -10.67 -23.26 14.59
C ALA A 52 -12.12 -22.71 14.65
N ARG A 53 -12.64 -22.16 13.56
CA ARG A 53 -14.01 -21.64 13.45
C ARG A 53 -15.06 -22.74 13.49
N GLU A 54 -14.74 -23.92 12.98
CA GLU A 54 -15.60 -25.12 13.12
C GLU A 54 -15.53 -25.72 14.55
N GLY A 55 -14.85 -25.05 15.48
CA GLY A 55 -14.72 -25.48 16.87
C GLY A 55 -13.61 -26.51 17.10
N HIS A 56 -12.73 -26.72 16.13
CA HIS A 56 -11.64 -27.66 16.21
C HIS A 56 -10.30 -26.96 16.46
N GLY A 57 -9.85 -26.94 17.72
CA GLY A 57 -8.65 -26.27 18.16
C GLY A 57 -8.85 -24.78 18.42
N GLN A 58 -8.18 -24.26 19.44
CA GLN A 58 -8.26 -22.85 19.85
C GLN A 58 -6.90 -22.17 19.84
N LEU A 59 -5.87 -22.86 19.36
CA LEU A 59 -4.51 -22.33 19.27
C LEU A 59 -3.96 -22.56 17.86
N ILE A 60 -3.58 -21.45 17.23
CA ILE A 60 -2.87 -21.46 15.95
C ILE A 60 -1.50 -20.82 16.21
N THR A 61 -0.43 -21.53 15.85
CA THR A 61 0.94 -21.06 16.04
C THR A 61 1.59 -20.77 14.69
N VAL A 62 2.07 -19.56 14.51
CA VAL A 62 2.91 -19.17 13.37
C VAL A 62 4.34 -18.98 13.86
N THR A 63 5.29 -19.66 13.25
CA THR A 63 6.71 -19.52 13.58
C THR A 63 7.47 -18.98 12.37
N ARG A 64 8.16 -17.85 12.57
CA ARG A 64 9.12 -17.29 11.62
C ARG A 64 10.52 -17.67 12.04
N PHE A 65 11.21 -18.37 11.16
CA PHE A 65 12.60 -18.80 11.42
C PHE A 65 13.60 -17.77 10.89
N SER A 66 14.84 -17.86 11.38
CA SER A 66 15.92 -16.95 10.98
C SER A 66 16.40 -17.19 9.53
N ASP A 67 16.16 -18.37 8.99
CA ASP A 67 16.44 -18.72 7.59
C ASP A 67 15.32 -18.31 6.62
N LEU A 68 14.35 -17.52 7.10
CA LEU A 68 13.15 -17.05 6.38
C LEU A 68 12.11 -18.15 6.12
N SER A 69 12.31 -19.35 6.60
CA SER A 69 11.25 -20.38 6.56
C SER A 69 10.13 -20.02 7.55
N ILE A 70 8.94 -20.54 7.27
CA ILE A 70 7.72 -20.21 7.97
C ILE A 70 7.02 -21.50 8.34
N GLN A 71 6.47 -21.57 9.54
CA GLN A 71 5.66 -22.70 9.97
C GLN A 71 4.32 -22.23 10.50
N VAL A 72 3.25 -22.88 10.08
CA VAL A 72 1.91 -22.74 10.66
C VAL A 72 1.51 -24.09 11.25
N GLU A 73 1.08 -24.11 12.50
CA GLU A 73 0.59 -25.30 13.21
C GLU A 73 -0.76 -24.99 13.85
N ASP A 74 -1.75 -25.82 13.59
CA ASP A 74 -3.07 -25.81 14.20
C ASP A 74 -3.30 -27.06 15.08
N MET A 75 -4.35 -26.99 15.87
CA MET A 75 -4.84 -28.12 16.69
C MET A 75 -6.23 -28.59 16.20
N GLY A 76 -6.47 -28.47 14.89
CA GLY A 76 -7.69 -28.91 14.24
C GLY A 76 -7.81 -30.42 14.15
N ARG A 77 -8.69 -30.92 13.27
CA ARG A 77 -8.91 -32.36 13.05
C ARG A 77 -7.75 -33.06 12.33
N GLY A 78 -6.84 -32.30 11.75
CA GLY A 78 -5.80 -32.76 10.84
C GLY A 78 -6.31 -32.92 9.39
N CYS A 79 -5.57 -32.41 8.45
CA CYS A 79 -5.89 -32.49 7.02
C CYS A 79 -6.05 -33.95 6.59
N PRO A 80 -7.12 -34.34 5.89
CA PRO A 80 -7.20 -35.68 5.28
C PRO A 80 -6.06 -35.87 4.26
N VAL A 81 -5.31 -36.95 4.40
CA VAL A 81 -4.17 -37.28 3.51
C VAL A 81 -4.28 -38.68 2.92
N ASP A 82 -5.14 -39.54 3.47
CA ASP A 82 -5.34 -40.91 3.08
C ASP A 82 -6.00 -41.08 1.71
N TRP A 83 -6.14 -42.33 1.28
CA TRP A 83 -6.76 -42.70 0.01
C TRP A 83 -8.22 -42.24 -0.07
N ASN A 84 -8.57 -41.67 -1.20
CA ASN A 84 -9.92 -41.23 -1.53
C ASN A 84 -10.54 -42.18 -2.56
N GLU A 85 -11.49 -43.01 -2.13
CA GLU A 85 -12.15 -43.99 -2.98
C GLU A 85 -12.91 -43.34 -4.15
N LYS A 86 -13.49 -42.15 -3.93
CA LYS A 86 -14.25 -41.44 -4.94
C LYS A 86 -13.37 -40.89 -6.05
N GLU A 87 -12.22 -40.35 -5.71
CA GLU A 87 -11.28 -39.72 -6.64
C GLU A 87 -10.24 -40.70 -7.18
N GLY A 88 -10.10 -41.91 -6.58
CA GLY A 88 -9.16 -42.94 -6.96
C GLY A 88 -7.68 -42.59 -6.75
N ARG A 89 -7.41 -41.69 -5.82
CA ARG A 89 -6.06 -41.22 -5.46
C ARG A 89 -6.00 -40.73 -4.02
N PHE A 90 -4.83 -40.37 -3.53
CA PHE A 90 -4.69 -39.87 -2.17
C PHE A 90 -5.22 -38.43 -2.02
N ASN A 91 -5.81 -38.11 -0.88
CA ASN A 91 -6.28 -36.75 -0.57
C ASN A 91 -5.14 -35.74 -0.54
N TRP A 92 -3.92 -36.13 -0.13
CA TRP A 92 -2.78 -35.23 -0.15
C TRP A 92 -2.43 -34.74 -1.58
N GLU A 93 -2.60 -35.59 -2.60
CA GLU A 93 -2.41 -35.21 -4.00
C GLU A 93 -3.41 -34.13 -4.42
N LEU A 94 -4.66 -34.27 -3.97
CA LEU A 94 -5.70 -33.27 -4.20
C LEU A 94 -5.38 -31.94 -3.51
N VAL A 95 -5.01 -31.99 -2.22
CA VAL A 95 -4.81 -30.78 -1.41
C VAL A 95 -3.54 -30.03 -1.77
N PHE A 96 -2.44 -30.74 -2.07
CA PHE A 96 -1.12 -30.13 -2.26
C PHE A 96 -0.62 -30.11 -3.71
N CYS A 97 -1.19 -30.91 -4.62
CA CYS A 97 -0.72 -31.04 -5.99
C CYS A 97 -1.77 -30.71 -7.06
N GLU A 98 -3.01 -30.42 -6.68
CA GLU A 98 -4.08 -30.09 -7.63
C GLU A 98 -4.68 -28.71 -7.30
N LEU A 99 -4.65 -27.82 -8.28
CA LEU A 99 -5.34 -26.54 -8.19
C LEU A 99 -6.84 -26.75 -8.40
N TYR A 100 -7.65 -25.99 -7.64
CA TYR A 100 -9.10 -26.12 -7.64
C TYR A 100 -9.59 -27.47 -7.10
N ALA A 101 -8.85 -28.08 -6.19
CA ALA A 101 -9.26 -29.25 -5.44
C ALA A 101 -9.44 -28.93 -3.95
N GLY A 102 -10.53 -29.39 -3.35
CA GLY A 102 -10.80 -29.13 -1.94
C GLY A 102 -12.18 -29.64 -1.50
N GLY A 103 -12.38 -29.75 -0.20
CA GLY A 103 -13.63 -30.24 0.40
C GLY A 103 -14.63 -29.13 0.80
N LYS A 104 -14.40 -27.88 0.38
CA LYS A 104 -15.17 -26.70 0.85
C LYS A 104 -16.07 -26.08 -0.23
N TYR A 105 -16.37 -26.81 -1.32
CA TYR A 105 -17.13 -26.28 -2.46
C TYR A 105 -18.64 -26.28 -2.28
N ASP A 106 -19.20 -27.16 -1.44
CA ASP A 106 -20.64 -27.31 -1.23
C ASP A 106 -21.07 -26.72 0.12
N ASN A 107 -21.05 -25.39 0.20
CA ASN A 107 -21.39 -24.67 1.43
C ASN A 107 -22.89 -24.57 1.71
N GLU A 108 -23.75 -24.88 0.73
CA GLU A 108 -25.20 -24.76 0.89
C GLU A 108 -25.83 -26.00 1.57
N ASN A 109 -25.20 -27.16 1.43
CA ASN A 109 -25.74 -28.45 1.90
C ASN A 109 -24.83 -29.16 2.94
N SER A 110 -23.68 -28.59 3.27
CA SER A 110 -22.78 -29.19 4.25
C SER A 110 -22.96 -28.57 5.63
N GLU A 111 -23.04 -29.41 6.66
CA GLU A 111 -23.05 -28.97 8.06
C GLU A 111 -21.69 -28.37 8.50
N ASN A 112 -20.65 -28.50 7.66
CA ASN A 112 -19.28 -28.04 7.93
C ASN A 112 -18.86 -26.95 6.96
N TYR A 113 -18.10 -25.97 7.46
CA TYR A 113 -17.51 -24.88 6.69
C TYR A 113 -18.50 -23.88 6.04
N GLU A 114 -19.61 -23.60 6.74
CA GLU A 114 -20.65 -22.67 6.24
C GLU A 114 -20.07 -21.31 5.76
N PHE A 115 -19.02 -20.80 6.40
CA PHE A 115 -18.39 -19.51 6.13
C PHE A 115 -16.87 -19.60 5.92
N SER A 116 -16.42 -20.51 5.08
CA SER A 116 -14.99 -20.79 4.88
C SER A 116 -14.24 -19.61 4.24
N LEU A 117 -12.96 -19.45 4.64
CA LEU A 117 -11.97 -18.58 3.99
C LEU A 117 -11.37 -19.21 2.73
N GLY A 118 -11.08 -20.51 2.78
CA GLY A 118 -10.41 -21.28 1.73
C GLY A 118 -11.39 -21.82 0.69
N LEU A 119 -12.16 -20.97 0.00
CA LEU A 119 -13.21 -21.37 -0.94
C LEU A 119 -12.71 -21.93 -2.28
N ASN A 120 -11.52 -21.55 -2.73
CA ASN A 120 -11.12 -21.80 -4.12
C ASN A 120 -10.27 -23.06 -4.33
N GLY A 121 -9.89 -23.77 -3.24
CA GLY A 121 -9.02 -24.95 -3.34
C GLY A 121 -7.66 -24.67 -3.99
N LEU A 122 -7.11 -23.48 -3.75
CA LEU A 122 -5.85 -23.03 -4.36
C LEU A 122 -4.71 -22.90 -3.37
N GLY A 123 -4.99 -22.44 -2.14
CA GLY A 123 -4.00 -21.92 -1.20
C GLY A 123 -2.87 -22.89 -0.88
N SER A 124 -3.18 -24.10 -0.42
CA SER A 124 -2.16 -25.10 -0.03
C SER A 124 -1.32 -25.55 -1.22
N CYS A 125 -1.97 -25.87 -2.36
CA CYS A 125 -1.29 -26.29 -3.57
C CYS A 125 -0.43 -25.17 -4.16
N ALA A 126 -0.96 -23.95 -4.24
CA ALA A 126 -0.23 -22.81 -4.79
C ALA A 126 0.99 -22.45 -3.93
N THR A 127 0.84 -22.43 -2.59
CA THR A 127 1.95 -22.16 -1.68
C THR A 127 3.02 -23.24 -1.77
N GLN A 128 2.61 -24.52 -1.87
CA GLN A 128 3.52 -25.64 -2.06
C GLN A 128 4.32 -25.46 -3.36
N TYR A 129 3.65 -25.13 -4.47
CA TYR A 129 4.31 -24.90 -5.76
C TYR A 129 5.25 -23.68 -5.77
N ALA A 130 4.95 -22.67 -4.96
CA ALA A 130 5.76 -21.46 -4.84
C ALA A 130 6.90 -21.58 -3.80
N SER A 131 7.07 -22.75 -3.19
CA SER A 131 8.06 -22.98 -2.15
C SER A 131 9.31 -23.67 -2.72
N ARG A 132 10.47 -23.37 -2.10
CA ARG A 132 11.71 -24.10 -2.31
C ARG A 132 11.60 -25.51 -1.76
N TYR A 133 11.02 -25.63 -0.56
CA TYR A 133 10.60 -26.88 0.05
C TYR A 133 9.35 -26.65 0.90
N MET A 134 8.58 -27.72 1.12
CA MET A 134 7.47 -27.75 2.07
C MET A 134 7.42 -29.09 2.77
N ASP A 135 7.41 -29.06 4.11
CA ASP A 135 7.18 -30.19 4.99
C ASP A 135 5.76 -30.11 5.54
N VAL A 136 4.99 -31.16 5.35
CA VAL A 136 3.64 -31.29 5.90
C VAL A 136 3.64 -32.39 6.94
N THR A 137 3.18 -32.10 8.15
CA THR A 137 2.96 -33.08 9.21
C THR A 137 1.50 -33.02 9.62
N VAL A 138 0.84 -34.16 9.63
CA VAL A 138 -0.57 -34.27 10.04
C VAL A 138 -0.70 -35.29 11.18
N TRP A 139 -1.40 -34.89 12.22
CA TRP A 139 -1.79 -35.77 13.31
C TRP A 139 -3.28 -36.06 13.22
N ARG A 140 -3.62 -37.31 12.94
CA ARG A 140 -5.00 -37.73 12.74
C ARG A 140 -5.19 -39.17 13.08
N GLU A 141 -6.27 -39.54 13.75
CA GLU A 141 -6.67 -40.91 14.04
C GLU A 141 -5.57 -41.75 14.74
N GLY A 142 -4.81 -41.10 15.65
CA GLY A 142 -3.73 -41.75 16.41
C GLY A 142 -2.46 -42.02 15.60
N LYS A 143 -2.33 -41.44 14.43
CA LYS A 143 -1.16 -41.55 13.56
C LYS A 143 -0.59 -40.15 13.27
N GLU A 144 0.71 -40.15 12.98
CA GLU A 144 1.40 -39.01 12.38
C GLU A 144 1.72 -39.37 10.93
N TYR A 145 1.35 -38.48 10.05
CA TYR A 145 1.67 -38.56 8.62
C TYR A 145 2.66 -37.44 8.27
N SER A 146 3.59 -37.72 7.36
CA SER A 146 4.52 -36.71 6.85
C SER A 146 4.74 -36.81 5.36
N LEU A 147 4.86 -35.64 4.75
CA LEU A 147 5.16 -35.44 3.33
C LEU A 147 6.24 -34.37 3.19
N HIS A 148 7.09 -34.53 2.20
CA HIS A 148 8.12 -33.58 1.84
C HIS A 148 8.04 -33.22 0.36
N PHE A 149 8.06 -31.93 0.04
CA PHE A 149 8.03 -31.40 -1.33
C PHE A 149 9.23 -30.51 -1.55
N GLU A 150 9.78 -30.57 -2.77
CA GLU A 150 10.80 -29.63 -3.25
C GLU A 150 10.37 -29.04 -4.59
N LYS A 151 10.34 -27.70 -4.67
CA LYS A 151 10.01 -26.93 -5.90
C LYS A 151 8.75 -27.39 -6.64
N GLY A 152 7.75 -27.84 -5.89
CA GLY A 152 6.47 -28.28 -6.44
C GLY A 152 6.32 -29.78 -6.66
N GLU A 153 7.36 -30.56 -6.47
CA GLU A 153 7.36 -32.01 -6.65
C GLU A 153 7.46 -32.75 -5.31
N ILE A 154 6.77 -33.88 -5.20
CA ILE A 154 6.88 -34.75 -4.02
C ILE A 154 8.25 -35.43 -3.99
N VAL A 155 8.87 -35.47 -2.81
CA VAL A 155 10.12 -36.18 -2.57
C VAL A 155 9.84 -37.35 -1.64
N GLY A 156 9.90 -38.57 -2.17
CA GLY A 156 9.52 -39.80 -1.46
C GLY A 156 8.01 -40.04 -1.47
N ASP A 157 7.56 -40.89 -0.55
CA ASP A 157 6.16 -41.29 -0.40
C ASP A 157 5.57 -40.76 0.90
N LEU A 158 4.24 -40.73 1.01
CA LEU A 158 3.54 -40.46 2.27
C LEU A 158 4.05 -41.43 3.36
N GLN A 159 4.68 -40.87 4.37
CA GLN A 159 5.12 -41.62 5.55
C GLN A 159 4.02 -41.63 6.61
N SER A 160 3.82 -42.75 7.29
CA SER A 160 2.88 -42.82 8.40
C SER A 160 3.45 -43.61 9.55
N ARG A 161 3.28 -43.13 10.78
CA ARG A 161 3.67 -43.83 12.00
C ARG A 161 2.61 -43.68 13.08
N PRO A 162 2.39 -44.71 13.92
CA PRO A 162 1.49 -44.60 15.05
C PRO A 162 2.05 -43.60 16.07
N LEU A 163 1.18 -42.80 16.67
CA LEU A 163 1.55 -41.92 17.77
C LEU A 163 1.76 -42.73 19.08
N PRO A 164 2.71 -42.30 19.94
CA PRO A 164 2.83 -42.81 21.29
C PRO A 164 1.51 -42.71 22.07
N GLU A 165 1.24 -43.59 23.01
CA GLU A 165 0.00 -43.56 23.81
C GLU A 165 -0.25 -42.23 24.50
N SER A 166 0.81 -41.51 24.94
CA SER A 166 0.71 -40.16 25.52
C SER A 166 0.23 -39.10 24.57
N GLN A 167 0.33 -39.32 23.26
CA GLN A 167 -0.01 -38.38 22.19
C GLN A 167 -1.13 -38.90 21.27
N LYS A 168 -1.71 -40.02 21.56
CA LYS A 168 -2.71 -40.71 20.71
C LYS A 168 -3.94 -39.87 20.37
N ARG A 169 -4.22 -38.86 21.20
CA ARG A 169 -5.32 -37.90 21.00
C ARG A 169 -4.86 -36.64 20.30
N LYS A 170 -3.57 -36.50 19.98
CA LYS A 170 -3.09 -35.31 19.25
C LYS A 170 -3.70 -35.30 17.85
N THR A 171 -4.29 -34.16 17.49
CA THR A 171 -4.78 -33.86 16.14
C THR A 171 -4.23 -32.50 15.71
N GLY A 172 -4.24 -32.23 14.40
CA GLY A 172 -3.83 -30.96 13.83
C GLY A 172 -2.99 -31.12 12.58
N THR A 173 -2.67 -30.01 11.98
CA THR A 173 -1.82 -29.92 10.80
C THR A 173 -0.68 -28.95 11.07
N ARG A 174 0.52 -29.30 10.63
CA ARG A 174 1.69 -28.42 10.64
C ARG A 174 2.28 -28.38 9.24
N ILE A 175 2.40 -27.18 8.71
CA ILE A 175 3.02 -26.91 7.42
C ILE A 175 4.22 -26.00 7.67
N HIS A 176 5.41 -26.48 7.25
CA HIS A 176 6.66 -25.72 7.34
C HIS A 176 7.24 -25.59 5.94
N TRP A 177 7.51 -24.37 5.49
CA TRP A 177 7.99 -24.12 4.13
C TRP A 177 8.97 -22.95 4.07
N LEU A 178 9.76 -22.95 3.02
CA LEU A 178 10.59 -21.82 2.62
C LEU A 178 10.09 -21.30 1.28
N PRO A 179 9.60 -20.06 1.18
CA PRO A 179 9.26 -19.45 -0.10
C PRO A 179 10.45 -19.44 -1.05
N ASP A 180 10.20 -19.59 -2.35
CA ASP A 180 11.26 -19.72 -3.36
C ASP A 180 11.55 -18.38 -4.05
N LEU A 181 12.81 -17.95 -4.04
CA LEU A 181 13.31 -16.77 -4.78
C LEU A 181 13.26 -16.94 -6.30
N ASP A 182 13.09 -18.17 -6.81
CA ASP A 182 12.81 -18.41 -8.22
C ASP A 182 11.35 -18.02 -8.59
N VAL A 183 10.50 -17.78 -7.60
CA VAL A 183 9.07 -17.45 -7.76
C VAL A 183 8.78 -16.03 -7.28
N PHE A 184 9.26 -15.68 -6.09
CA PHE A 184 9.07 -14.35 -5.50
C PHE A 184 10.36 -13.54 -5.59
N THR A 185 10.23 -12.28 -5.93
CA THR A 185 11.38 -11.36 -6.03
C THR A 185 11.91 -10.95 -4.65
N ASP A 186 11.09 -11.04 -3.60
CA ASP A 186 11.45 -10.82 -2.20
C ASP A 186 10.68 -11.78 -1.29
N ILE A 187 11.38 -12.39 -0.32
CA ILE A 187 10.81 -13.29 0.69
C ILE A 187 11.06 -12.81 2.13
N HIS A 188 11.58 -11.58 2.30
CA HIS A 188 11.93 -11.00 3.59
C HIS A 188 10.72 -10.40 4.30
N ILE A 189 9.70 -11.22 4.58
CA ILE A 189 8.49 -10.76 5.26
C ILE A 189 8.86 -10.15 6.62
N PRO A 190 8.50 -8.87 6.87
CA PRO A 190 8.81 -8.19 8.11
C PRO A 190 7.99 -8.75 9.28
N LEU A 191 8.53 -8.71 10.50
CA LEU A 191 7.85 -9.20 11.69
C LEU A 191 6.55 -8.44 11.98
N SER A 192 6.48 -7.16 11.60
CA SER A 192 5.26 -6.33 11.70
C SER A 192 4.09 -6.94 10.92
N TYR A 193 4.32 -7.47 9.72
CA TYR A 193 3.27 -8.14 8.95
C TYR A 193 2.61 -9.28 9.74
N TYR A 194 3.42 -10.16 10.34
CA TYR A 194 2.88 -11.28 11.14
C TYR A 194 2.07 -10.78 12.32
N ARG A 195 2.56 -9.77 13.04
CA ARG A 195 1.84 -9.15 14.16
C ARG A 195 0.51 -8.58 13.73
N ASP A 196 0.50 -7.81 12.64
CA ASP A 196 -0.71 -7.16 12.12
C ASP A 196 -1.74 -8.20 11.66
N VAL A 197 -1.31 -9.21 10.90
CA VAL A 197 -2.22 -10.27 10.43
C VAL A 197 -2.78 -11.06 11.60
N MET A 198 -1.93 -11.50 12.55
CA MET A 198 -2.38 -12.33 13.67
C MET A 198 -3.26 -11.55 14.64
N LYS A 199 -2.96 -10.27 14.91
CA LYS A 199 -3.84 -9.41 15.69
C LYS A 199 -5.21 -9.26 15.02
N ARG A 200 -5.25 -8.95 13.72
CA ARG A 200 -6.50 -8.87 12.95
C ARG A 200 -7.29 -10.17 12.98
N GLN A 201 -6.61 -11.30 12.83
CA GLN A 201 -7.29 -12.60 12.87
C GLN A 201 -7.82 -12.93 14.28
N ALA A 202 -7.11 -12.58 15.35
CA ALA A 202 -7.59 -12.74 16.71
C ALA A 202 -8.85 -11.90 16.98
N VAL A 203 -8.90 -10.67 16.45
CA VAL A 203 -10.05 -9.77 16.57
C VAL A 203 -11.32 -10.36 15.95
N VAL A 204 -11.23 -11.03 14.80
CA VAL A 204 -12.40 -11.52 14.06
C VAL A 204 -12.74 -12.98 14.31
N ASN A 205 -11.88 -13.70 15.04
CA ASN A 205 -12.09 -15.10 15.44
C ASN A 205 -12.06 -15.18 16.98
N ALA A 206 -13.16 -14.75 17.61
CA ALA A 206 -13.29 -14.68 19.07
C ALA A 206 -12.89 -15.99 19.77
N GLY A 207 -12.10 -15.90 20.83
CA GLY A 207 -11.67 -17.05 21.63
C GLY A 207 -10.58 -17.92 21.01
N VAL A 208 -10.09 -17.59 19.81
CA VAL A 208 -8.97 -18.27 19.17
C VAL A 208 -7.66 -17.54 19.51
N THR A 209 -6.71 -18.27 20.05
CA THR A 209 -5.37 -17.73 20.34
C THR A 209 -4.46 -17.88 19.13
N PHE A 210 -3.89 -16.77 18.69
CA PHE A 210 -2.87 -16.71 17.65
C PHE A 210 -1.52 -16.46 18.28
N ARG A 211 -0.63 -17.47 18.23
CA ARG A 211 0.71 -17.40 18.79
C ARG A 211 1.75 -17.14 17.71
N LEU A 212 2.40 -16.01 17.78
CA LEU A 212 3.56 -15.70 16.95
C LEU A 212 4.84 -16.15 17.67
N ARG A 213 5.66 -16.93 16.99
CA ARG A 213 7.01 -17.28 17.43
C ARG A 213 8.01 -16.76 16.42
N SER A 214 8.99 -16.00 16.87
CA SER A 214 10.07 -15.50 16.02
C SER A 214 11.42 -16.01 16.53
N GLN A 215 12.18 -16.66 15.66
CA GLN A 215 13.50 -17.15 16.01
C GLN A 215 14.50 -15.99 16.09
N ASN A 216 15.20 -15.92 17.22
CA ASN A 216 16.28 -14.96 17.48
C ASN A 216 17.51 -15.75 17.95
N GLY A 217 18.43 -16.05 17.01
CA GLY A 217 19.54 -16.96 17.25
C GLY A 217 19.06 -18.38 17.57
N SER A 218 19.36 -18.90 18.76
CA SER A 218 18.92 -20.23 19.24
C SER A 218 17.61 -20.18 20.05
N ALA A 219 17.11 -18.97 20.40
CA ALA A 219 15.90 -18.78 21.19
C ALA A 219 14.71 -18.42 20.29
N PHE A 220 13.50 -18.48 20.87
CA PHE A 220 12.27 -18.03 20.24
C PHE A 220 11.59 -17.02 21.14
N ASP A 221 11.35 -15.86 20.61
CA ASP A 221 10.42 -14.88 21.21
C ASP A 221 8.99 -15.32 20.85
N SER A 222 8.07 -15.20 21.83
CA SER A 222 6.68 -15.63 21.64
C SER A 222 5.73 -14.51 22.07
N GLU A 223 4.72 -14.25 21.25
CA GLU A 223 3.68 -13.22 21.48
C GLU A 223 2.31 -13.83 21.14
N ASP A 224 1.35 -13.69 22.07
CA ASP A 224 0.00 -14.25 21.92
C ASP A 224 -1.00 -13.11 21.65
N PHE A 225 -1.87 -13.31 20.67
CA PHE A 225 -3.00 -12.43 20.35
C PHE A 225 -4.29 -13.19 20.63
N LEU A 226 -5.11 -12.65 21.53
CA LEU A 226 -6.39 -13.24 21.92
C LEU A 226 -7.39 -12.13 22.24
N TYR A 227 -8.57 -12.22 21.65
CA TYR A 227 -9.74 -11.42 21.98
C TYR A 227 -10.89 -12.38 22.29
N GLU A 228 -11.20 -12.56 23.58
CA GLU A 228 -12.21 -13.53 24.02
C GLU A 228 -13.59 -13.23 23.43
N ASN A 229 -13.96 -11.96 23.34
CA ASN A 229 -15.22 -11.49 22.77
C ASN A 229 -15.03 -10.85 21.38
N GLY A 230 -13.91 -11.12 20.70
CA GLY A 230 -13.63 -10.67 19.35
C GLY A 230 -13.67 -9.15 19.17
N ILE A 231 -14.45 -8.66 18.19
CA ILE A 231 -14.54 -7.23 17.89
C ILE A 231 -15.08 -6.39 19.07
N ALA A 232 -15.80 -6.98 20.00
CA ALA A 232 -16.31 -6.28 21.18
C ALA A 232 -15.18 -5.88 22.14
N ASP A 233 -14.19 -6.73 22.33
CA ASP A 233 -13.03 -6.41 23.15
C ASP A 233 -12.09 -5.43 22.40
N TYR A 234 -11.93 -5.64 21.11
CA TYR A 234 -11.10 -4.78 20.27
C TYR A 234 -11.63 -3.35 20.22
N ILE A 235 -12.95 -3.17 20.06
CA ILE A 235 -13.53 -1.82 20.04
C ILE A 235 -13.37 -1.11 21.40
N ARG A 236 -13.40 -1.84 22.53
CA ARG A 236 -13.12 -1.29 23.87
C ARG A 236 -11.66 -0.91 24.02
N GLU A 237 -10.74 -1.71 23.50
CA GLU A 237 -9.29 -1.37 23.46
C GLU A 237 -9.08 -0.07 22.66
N LEU A 238 -9.68 0.04 21.49
CA LEU A 238 -9.58 1.23 20.62
C LEU A 238 -10.26 2.46 21.25
N ALA A 239 -11.41 2.27 21.87
CA ALA A 239 -12.15 3.35 22.53
C ALA A 239 -11.31 4.00 23.64
N GLY A 240 -10.65 3.18 24.48
CA GLY A 240 -9.84 3.64 25.59
C GLY A 240 -10.60 4.64 26.46
N GLN A 241 -9.89 5.67 26.92
CA GLN A 241 -10.48 6.80 27.68
C GLN A 241 -10.87 7.99 26.80
N ASP A 242 -10.60 7.92 25.50
CA ASP A 242 -10.75 9.03 24.55
C ASP A 242 -12.06 8.99 23.77
N ALA A 243 -12.80 7.90 23.84
CA ALA A 243 -14.13 7.83 23.25
C ALA A 243 -15.13 8.66 24.09
N PHE A 244 -15.97 9.42 23.40
CA PHE A 244 -17.03 10.20 24.04
C PHE A 244 -18.40 9.49 24.02
N THR A 245 -18.47 8.30 23.45
CA THR A 245 -19.61 7.37 23.56
C THR A 245 -19.13 6.00 24.01
N GLU A 246 -19.98 5.28 24.74
CA GLU A 246 -19.73 3.89 25.06
C GLU A 246 -19.73 3.02 23.79
N PRO A 247 -18.86 2.02 23.69
CA PRO A 247 -18.89 1.05 22.60
C PRO A 247 -20.19 0.26 22.57
N VAL A 248 -20.77 0.13 21.37
CA VAL A 248 -21.96 -0.68 21.13
C VAL A 248 -21.64 -1.80 20.15
N CYS A 249 -22.29 -2.95 20.33
CA CYS A 249 -22.17 -4.11 19.46
C CYS A 249 -23.56 -4.54 18.99
N TRP A 250 -23.70 -4.75 17.68
CA TRP A 250 -24.93 -5.17 17.05
C TRP A 250 -24.70 -6.41 16.20
N GLU A 251 -25.63 -7.34 16.28
CA GLU A 251 -25.60 -8.57 15.50
C GLU A 251 -26.91 -8.78 14.79
N CYS A 252 -26.85 -9.31 13.58
CA CYS A 252 -28.04 -9.81 12.89
C CYS A 252 -27.70 -10.86 11.84
N GLU A 253 -28.72 -11.60 11.45
CA GLU A 253 -28.69 -12.53 10.34
C GLU A 253 -29.78 -12.15 9.34
N ARG A 254 -29.47 -12.19 8.05
CA ARG A 254 -30.38 -11.90 6.95
C ARG A 254 -30.23 -12.95 5.85
N ARG A 255 -31.30 -13.17 5.09
CA ARG A 255 -31.28 -14.00 3.87
C ARG A 255 -31.81 -13.18 2.69
N GLY A 256 -31.19 -13.36 1.55
CA GLY A 256 -31.58 -12.69 0.31
C GLY A 256 -30.63 -13.03 -0.84
N ARG A 257 -30.73 -12.28 -1.91
CA ARG A 257 -29.98 -12.53 -3.15
C ARG A 257 -29.51 -11.24 -3.80
N ASP A 258 -28.42 -11.32 -4.55
CA ASP A 258 -27.88 -10.15 -5.27
C ASP A 258 -28.73 -9.75 -6.47
N ARG A 259 -29.43 -10.69 -7.10
CA ARG A 259 -30.34 -10.50 -8.23
C ARG A 259 -31.47 -11.55 -8.19
N GLU A 260 -32.58 -11.27 -8.82
CA GLU A 260 -33.77 -12.16 -8.85
C GLU A 260 -33.49 -13.56 -9.41
N ASP A 261 -32.55 -13.66 -10.36
CA ASP A 261 -32.16 -14.92 -11.03
C ASP A 261 -31.10 -15.74 -10.26
N LYS A 262 -30.67 -15.28 -9.09
CA LYS A 262 -29.66 -15.95 -8.26
C LYS A 262 -30.30 -16.62 -7.04
N PRO A 263 -29.67 -17.68 -6.52
CA PRO A 263 -30.13 -18.31 -5.27
C PRO A 263 -30.02 -17.33 -4.10
N GLU A 264 -30.85 -17.55 -3.11
CA GLU A 264 -30.73 -16.84 -1.82
C GLU A 264 -29.58 -17.39 -1.02
N TYR A 265 -28.90 -16.49 -0.32
CA TYR A 265 -27.82 -16.87 0.59
C TYR A 265 -27.95 -16.13 1.93
N LYS A 266 -27.24 -16.67 2.90
CA LYS A 266 -27.26 -16.20 4.28
C LYS A 266 -26.12 -15.22 4.50
N VAL A 267 -26.40 -14.13 5.22
CA VAL A 267 -25.40 -13.16 5.70
C VAL A 267 -25.57 -12.98 7.20
N LYS A 268 -24.50 -13.18 7.96
CA LYS A 268 -24.39 -12.85 9.38
C LYS A 268 -23.53 -11.60 9.50
N MET A 269 -23.99 -10.60 10.24
CA MET A 269 -23.30 -9.33 10.43
C MET A 269 -23.08 -9.09 11.92
N ASN A 270 -21.85 -8.79 12.29
CA ASN A 270 -21.45 -8.40 13.63
C ASN A 270 -20.68 -7.09 13.53
N ILE A 271 -21.20 -6.01 14.15
CA ILE A 271 -20.68 -4.67 14.00
C ILE A 271 -20.51 -4.05 15.37
N ALA A 272 -19.32 -3.54 15.64
CA ALA A 272 -19.02 -2.81 16.85
C ALA A 272 -18.60 -1.38 16.49
N CYS A 273 -19.11 -0.37 17.21
CA CYS A 273 -18.72 1.00 16.98
C CYS A 273 -18.79 1.87 18.24
N CYS A 274 -18.01 2.95 18.23
CA CYS A 274 -18.08 4.06 19.16
C CYS A 274 -17.60 5.33 18.46
N PHE A 275 -17.60 6.47 19.17
CA PHE A 275 -17.16 7.74 18.61
C PHE A 275 -16.08 8.38 19.50
N SER A 276 -15.08 8.96 18.84
CA SER A 276 -13.96 9.66 19.48
C SER A 276 -13.61 10.91 18.67
N ASN A 277 -13.14 11.95 19.34
CA ASN A 277 -12.62 13.15 18.67
C ASN A 277 -11.09 13.18 18.54
N LYS A 278 -10.41 12.14 19.02
CA LYS A 278 -8.95 12.04 18.99
C LYS A 278 -8.44 11.03 17.98
N GLN A 279 -9.25 10.02 17.67
CA GLN A 279 -8.89 8.97 16.73
C GLN A 279 -10.12 8.50 15.95
N SER A 280 -9.89 8.03 14.76
CA SER A 280 -10.89 7.40 13.90
C SER A 280 -10.31 6.14 13.27
N LEU A 281 -11.13 5.11 13.18
CA LEU A 281 -10.76 3.84 12.54
C LEU A 281 -12.01 3.20 11.96
N VAL A 282 -11.97 2.79 10.71
CA VAL A 282 -13.06 2.01 10.10
C VAL A 282 -12.46 0.80 9.44
N GLU A 283 -12.74 -0.38 10.00
CA GLU A 283 -12.26 -1.67 9.49
C GLU A 283 -13.43 -2.56 9.13
N HIS A 284 -13.33 -3.19 7.96
CA HIS A 284 -14.32 -4.14 7.49
C HIS A 284 -13.67 -5.49 7.25
N TYR A 285 -14.31 -6.53 7.78
CA TYR A 285 -13.91 -7.91 7.59
C TYR A 285 -15.06 -8.70 6.98
N HIS A 286 -14.74 -9.64 6.11
CA HIS A 286 -15.72 -10.54 5.52
C HIS A 286 -15.14 -11.96 5.42
N ASN A 287 -15.85 -12.94 6.00
CA ASN A 287 -15.35 -14.31 6.18
C ASN A 287 -13.89 -14.31 6.71
N SER A 288 -13.63 -13.50 7.75
CA SER A 288 -12.31 -13.22 8.37
C SER A 288 -11.24 -12.58 7.47
N SER A 289 -11.53 -12.27 6.19
CA SER A 289 -10.64 -11.49 5.34
C SER A 289 -10.78 -10.00 5.65
N PHE A 290 -9.64 -9.32 5.83
CA PHE A 290 -9.61 -7.87 5.95
C PHE A 290 -9.86 -7.21 4.59
N LEU A 291 -10.87 -6.35 4.50
CA LEU A 291 -11.23 -5.66 3.27
C LEU A 291 -10.49 -4.32 3.16
N GLU A 292 -9.21 -4.39 2.80
CA GLU A 292 -8.34 -3.21 2.67
C GLU A 292 -8.91 -2.16 1.70
N HIS A 293 -9.59 -2.61 0.66
CA HIS A 293 -10.20 -1.74 -0.36
C HIS A 293 -11.72 -1.58 -0.17
N GLY A 294 -12.24 -1.96 1.00
CA GLY A 294 -13.63 -1.79 1.37
C GLY A 294 -14.61 -2.64 0.55
N GLY A 295 -15.45 -2.00 -0.25
CA GLY A 295 -16.48 -2.66 -1.06
C GLY A 295 -17.88 -2.51 -0.47
N SER A 296 -18.67 -3.59 -0.52
CA SER A 296 -20.08 -3.55 -0.09
C SER A 296 -20.29 -3.10 1.36
N PRO A 297 -19.52 -3.58 2.38
CA PRO A 297 -19.66 -3.13 3.75
C PRO A 297 -19.30 -1.65 3.96
N GLU A 298 -18.25 -1.18 3.31
CA GLU A 298 -17.85 0.23 3.38
C GLU A 298 -18.94 1.14 2.80
N LYS A 299 -19.48 0.78 1.63
CA LYS A 299 -20.58 1.54 1.00
C LYS A 299 -21.81 1.59 1.89
N ALA A 300 -22.16 0.46 2.50
CA ALA A 300 -23.28 0.38 3.45
C ALA A 300 -23.08 1.30 4.66
N THR A 301 -21.90 1.23 5.28
CA THR A 301 -21.51 2.09 6.42
C THR A 301 -21.62 3.57 6.06
N ARG A 302 -21.03 3.98 4.94
CA ARG A 302 -21.08 5.37 4.44
C ARG A 302 -22.52 5.87 4.29
N LEU A 303 -23.38 5.07 3.67
CA LEU A 303 -24.76 5.44 3.41
C LEU A 303 -25.60 5.51 4.72
N ALA A 304 -25.46 4.49 5.57
CA ALA A 304 -26.27 4.37 6.78
C ALA A 304 -25.94 5.47 7.81
N PHE A 305 -24.66 5.67 8.11
CA PHE A 305 -24.23 6.66 9.10
C PHE A 305 -24.55 8.09 8.67
N VAL A 306 -24.27 8.43 7.40
CA VAL A 306 -24.63 9.76 6.88
C VAL A 306 -26.14 9.96 6.94
N TYR A 307 -26.94 8.97 6.55
CA TYR A 307 -28.40 9.07 6.58
C TYR A 307 -28.93 9.27 8.00
N ALA A 308 -28.51 8.43 8.95
CA ALA A 308 -29.04 8.47 10.32
C ALA A 308 -28.66 9.79 11.03
N ILE A 309 -27.40 10.22 10.91
CA ILE A 309 -26.93 11.45 11.56
C ILE A 309 -27.53 12.70 10.87
N ASP A 310 -27.63 12.73 9.53
CA ASP A 310 -28.25 13.84 8.80
C ASP A 310 -29.73 13.98 9.18
N LYS A 311 -30.46 12.85 9.31
CA LYS A 311 -31.85 12.83 9.76
C LYS A 311 -31.95 13.41 11.18
N TYR A 312 -31.13 12.92 12.12
CA TYR A 312 -31.13 13.43 13.51
C TYR A 312 -30.83 14.94 13.57
N LEU A 313 -29.87 15.42 12.80
CA LEU A 313 -29.51 16.85 12.72
C LEU A 313 -30.68 17.70 12.19
N LYS A 314 -31.46 17.18 11.24
CA LYS A 314 -32.65 17.84 10.70
C LYS A 314 -33.80 17.85 11.71
N ASP A 315 -34.07 16.70 12.28
CA ASP A 315 -35.18 16.52 13.22
C ASP A 315 -34.99 17.36 14.50
N THR A 316 -33.73 17.56 14.92
CA THR A 316 -33.35 18.38 16.09
C THR A 316 -33.04 19.85 15.74
N GLY A 317 -33.15 20.24 14.47
CA GLY A 317 -32.96 21.62 14.04
C GLY A 317 -31.53 22.17 14.25
N LYS A 318 -30.50 21.32 14.24
CA LYS A 318 -29.11 21.71 14.52
C LYS A 318 -28.37 22.35 13.32
N TYR A 319 -28.89 22.21 12.12
CA TYR A 319 -28.37 22.93 10.95
C TYR A 319 -28.74 24.42 11.02
N THR A 320 -27.80 25.27 10.63
CA THR A 320 -28.07 26.68 10.41
C THR A 320 -28.80 26.87 9.08
N LYS A 321 -29.42 28.04 8.91
CA LYS A 321 -30.11 28.39 7.66
C LYS A 321 -29.13 28.31 6.48
N ASP A 322 -29.55 27.66 5.39
CA ASP A 322 -28.77 27.44 4.18
C ASP A 322 -27.49 26.57 4.34
N GLU A 323 -27.36 25.85 5.47
CA GLU A 323 -26.24 24.96 5.70
C GLU A 323 -26.42 23.67 4.89
N THR A 324 -25.35 23.26 4.16
CA THR A 324 -25.33 22.00 3.41
C THR A 324 -25.38 20.81 4.35
N LYS A 325 -25.83 19.65 3.86
CA LYS A 325 -25.82 18.41 4.63
C LYS A 325 -24.39 17.93 4.90
N ILE A 326 -24.25 17.10 5.93
CA ILE A 326 -23.00 16.38 6.23
C ILE A 326 -22.62 15.42 5.11
N THR A 327 -21.36 15.05 5.07
CA THR A 327 -20.80 14.03 4.17
C THR A 327 -20.07 12.97 4.97
N TYR A 328 -19.73 11.83 4.36
CA TYR A 328 -19.09 10.75 5.08
C TYR A 328 -17.75 11.13 5.75
N PRO A 329 -16.85 11.90 5.14
CA PRO A 329 -15.65 12.35 5.83
C PRO A 329 -15.92 13.04 7.16
N ASP A 330 -17.01 13.79 7.29
CA ASP A 330 -17.37 14.48 8.53
C ASP A 330 -17.72 13.50 9.67
N VAL A 331 -18.30 12.35 9.30
CA VAL A 331 -18.61 11.24 10.21
C VAL A 331 -17.36 10.41 10.49
N GLN A 332 -16.61 10.08 9.45
CA GLN A 332 -15.43 9.22 9.52
C GLN A 332 -14.37 9.80 10.49
N ASP A 333 -14.19 11.12 10.51
CA ASP A 333 -13.22 11.80 11.38
C ASP A 333 -13.44 11.56 12.89
N CYS A 334 -14.60 11.05 13.29
CA CYS A 334 -14.87 10.72 14.69
C CYS A 334 -15.41 9.31 14.91
N LEU A 335 -15.49 8.49 13.87
CA LEU A 335 -16.06 7.14 13.94
C LEU A 335 -14.94 6.11 14.17
N ILE A 336 -15.13 5.26 15.18
CA ILE A 336 -14.40 4.00 15.34
C ILE A 336 -15.39 2.88 15.09
N LEU A 337 -15.18 2.08 14.04
CA LEU A 337 -16.08 1.01 13.63
C LEU A 337 -15.29 -0.21 13.16
N VAL A 338 -15.69 -1.37 13.65
CA VAL A 338 -15.21 -2.66 13.16
C VAL A 338 -16.41 -3.51 12.78
N SER A 339 -16.49 -3.99 11.56
CA SER A 339 -17.50 -4.92 11.11
C SER A 339 -16.88 -6.26 10.73
N ASN A 340 -17.48 -7.34 11.24
CA ASN A 340 -17.10 -8.71 10.91
C ASN A 340 -18.32 -9.44 10.35
N ASN A 341 -18.35 -9.55 9.02
CA ASN A 341 -19.49 -10.12 8.30
C ASN A 341 -19.13 -11.49 7.74
N PHE A 342 -20.14 -12.35 7.63
CA PHE A 342 -20.01 -13.70 7.07
C PHE A 342 -21.11 -13.95 6.05
N SER A 343 -20.78 -14.59 4.93
CA SER A 343 -21.80 -15.04 3.98
C SER A 343 -21.45 -16.39 3.36
N THR A 344 -22.47 -17.15 3.01
CA THR A 344 -22.29 -18.44 2.32
C THR A 344 -21.96 -18.26 0.83
N GLN A 345 -22.23 -17.10 0.27
CA GLN A 345 -21.81 -16.71 -1.08
C GLN A 345 -21.10 -15.37 -1.06
N THR A 346 -19.87 -15.32 -1.55
CA THR A 346 -19.06 -14.10 -1.60
C THR A 346 -18.53 -13.86 -3.01
N SER A 347 -18.73 -12.65 -3.51
CA SER A 347 -18.15 -12.16 -4.76
C SER A 347 -16.98 -11.23 -4.45
N TYR A 348 -15.77 -11.77 -4.41
CA TYR A 348 -14.56 -10.99 -4.29
C TYR A 348 -14.22 -10.29 -5.61
N GLU A 349 -13.70 -9.08 -5.55
CA GLU A 349 -13.27 -8.33 -6.73
C GLU A 349 -12.05 -8.97 -7.40
N ASN A 350 -11.18 -9.58 -6.59
CA ASN A 350 -9.98 -10.28 -7.05
C ASN A 350 -9.59 -11.41 -6.09
N GLN A 351 -8.58 -12.22 -6.47
CA GLN A 351 -8.11 -13.37 -5.69
C GLN A 351 -7.51 -12.98 -4.33
N THR A 352 -7.00 -11.77 -4.17
CA THR A 352 -6.42 -11.30 -2.90
C THR A 352 -7.47 -11.03 -1.81
N LYS A 353 -8.76 -11.12 -2.13
CA LYS A 353 -9.91 -11.01 -1.19
C LYS A 353 -9.98 -9.67 -0.42
N LYS A 354 -9.40 -8.60 -0.96
CA LYS A 354 -9.34 -7.28 -0.32
C LYS A 354 -10.59 -6.41 -0.50
N SER A 355 -11.55 -6.82 -1.32
CA SER A 355 -12.82 -6.13 -1.57
C SER A 355 -13.90 -7.11 -1.99
N ILE A 356 -15.17 -6.84 -1.62
CA ILE A 356 -16.35 -7.61 -2.04
C ILE A 356 -17.37 -6.72 -2.75
N THR A 357 -18.12 -7.32 -3.68
CA THR A 357 -19.04 -6.58 -4.57
C THR A 357 -20.50 -6.99 -4.43
N ASN A 358 -20.84 -7.87 -3.50
CA ASN A 358 -22.20 -8.36 -3.27
C ASN A 358 -23.18 -7.23 -2.96
N LYS A 359 -24.19 -7.06 -3.80
CA LYS A 359 -25.22 -6.02 -3.63
C LYS A 359 -26.10 -6.29 -2.44
N PHE A 360 -26.54 -7.54 -2.24
CA PHE A 360 -27.38 -7.90 -1.10
C PHE A 360 -26.70 -7.62 0.24
N ILE A 361 -25.38 -7.88 0.37
CA ILE A 361 -24.64 -7.56 1.60
C ILE A 361 -24.66 -6.05 1.85
N GLN A 362 -24.46 -5.24 0.80
CA GLN A 362 -24.53 -3.79 0.92
C GLN A 362 -25.90 -3.32 1.40
N ASP A 363 -26.97 -3.81 0.77
CA ASP A 363 -28.33 -3.37 1.06
C ASP A 363 -28.75 -3.83 2.47
N ALA A 364 -28.53 -5.11 2.81
CA ALA A 364 -28.85 -5.68 4.12
C ALA A 364 -28.10 -4.97 5.26
N MET A 365 -26.80 -4.70 5.09
CA MET A 365 -26.00 -4.00 6.09
C MET A 365 -26.41 -2.52 6.23
N ASN A 366 -26.72 -1.85 5.12
CA ASN A 366 -27.20 -0.47 5.15
C ASN A 366 -28.53 -0.36 5.90
N ASP A 367 -29.48 -1.25 5.64
CA ASP A 367 -30.78 -1.24 6.30
C ASP A 367 -30.64 -1.57 7.79
N PHE A 368 -29.86 -2.59 8.11
CA PHE A 368 -29.56 -2.96 9.49
C PHE A 368 -28.93 -1.81 10.28
N LEU A 369 -27.89 -1.19 9.74
CA LEU A 369 -27.22 -0.06 10.40
C LEU A 369 -28.17 1.13 10.58
N ARG A 370 -29.04 1.42 9.60
CA ARG A 370 -30.03 2.50 9.73
C ARG A 370 -31.02 2.23 10.85
N GLU A 371 -31.53 1.00 10.96
CA GLU A 371 -32.41 0.58 12.03
C GLU A 371 -31.71 0.72 13.40
N GLN A 372 -30.52 0.17 13.54
CA GLN A 372 -29.79 0.20 14.81
C GLN A 372 -29.39 1.62 15.23
N LEU A 373 -28.94 2.45 14.32
CA LEU A 373 -28.59 3.84 14.62
C LEU A 373 -29.81 4.67 15.04
N GLN A 374 -30.98 4.44 14.41
CA GLN A 374 -32.22 5.12 14.81
C GLN A 374 -32.64 4.72 16.22
N VAL A 375 -32.62 3.43 16.54
CA VAL A 375 -32.91 2.93 17.90
C VAL A 375 -31.90 3.50 18.89
N TYR A 376 -30.61 3.41 18.59
CA TYR A 376 -29.54 3.91 19.44
C TYR A 376 -29.68 5.40 19.77
N PHE A 377 -30.04 6.23 18.79
CA PHE A 377 -30.23 7.68 18.99
C PHE A 377 -31.47 8.01 19.85
N ILE A 378 -32.50 7.17 19.79
CA ILE A 378 -33.69 7.32 20.63
C ILE A 378 -33.39 6.91 22.09
N GLU A 379 -32.70 5.78 22.26
CA GLU A 379 -32.37 5.24 23.59
C GLU A 379 -31.28 6.03 24.30
N ASN A 380 -30.35 6.67 23.53
CA ASN A 380 -29.19 7.37 24.04
C ASN A 380 -29.13 8.82 23.54
N PRO A 381 -30.07 9.71 23.92
CA PRO A 381 -30.17 11.05 23.38
C PRO A 381 -28.94 11.93 23.67
N GLU A 382 -28.29 11.75 24.80
CA GLU A 382 -27.05 12.49 25.13
C GLU A 382 -25.88 12.08 24.24
N ALA A 383 -25.74 10.78 23.95
CA ALA A 383 -24.74 10.28 23.02
C ALA A 383 -25.02 10.75 21.59
N ALA A 384 -26.29 10.68 21.16
CA ALA A 384 -26.71 11.17 19.85
C ALA A 384 -26.40 12.66 19.66
N ASP A 385 -26.63 13.46 20.70
CA ASP A 385 -26.30 14.89 20.70
C ASP A 385 -24.80 15.16 20.60
N LYS A 386 -23.98 14.41 21.34
CA LYS A 386 -22.50 14.50 21.26
C LYS A 386 -22.00 14.14 19.88
N ILE A 387 -22.50 13.03 19.28
CA ILE A 387 -22.17 12.59 17.93
C ILE A 387 -22.52 13.67 16.91
N ALA A 388 -23.78 14.14 16.93
CA ALA A 388 -24.28 15.13 16.00
C ALA A 388 -23.48 16.45 16.08
N ASN A 389 -23.17 16.92 17.28
CA ASN A 389 -22.37 18.11 17.50
C ASN A 389 -20.93 17.94 16.98
N GLN A 390 -20.29 16.79 17.26
CA GLN A 390 -18.93 16.53 16.77
C GLN A 390 -18.88 16.46 15.24
N VAL A 391 -19.83 15.77 14.61
CA VAL A 391 -19.91 15.70 13.14
C VAL A 391 -20.13 17.08 12.52
N LEU A 392 -20.92 17.96 13.14
CA LEU A 392 -21.06 19.35 12.70
C LEU A 392 -19.76 20.14 12.86
N VAL A 393 -19.01 19.93 13.94
CA VAL A 393 -17.69 20.55 14.15
C VAL A 393 -16.74 20.11 13.03
N ASN A 394 -16.65 18.82 12.76
CA ASN A 394 -15.81 18.27 11.70
C ASN A 394 -16.18 18.86 10.34
N LYS A 395 -17.47 18.88 10.00
CA LYS A 395 -17.99 19.48 8.75
C LYS A 395 -17.60 20.94 8.62
N ARG A 396 -17.89 21.76 9.64
CA ARG A 396 -17.63 23.19 9.62
C ARG A 396 -16.14 23.51 9.54
N SER A 397 -15.32 22.71 10.23
CA SER A 397 -13.86 22.77 10.13
C SER A 397 -13.38 22.48 8.71
N ARG A 398 -13.85 21.37 8.12
CA ARG A 398 -13.52 20.98 6.74
C ARG A 398 -13.95 22.05 5.73
N GLU A 399 -15.19 22.56 5.83
CA GLU A 399 -15.69 23.63 4.93
C GLU A 399 -14.91 24.92 5.08
N THR A 400 -14.52 25.28 6.31
CA THR A 400 -13.69 26.46 6.56
C THR A 400 -12.29 26.33 5.98
N ALA A 401 -11.68 25.16 6.15
CA ALA A 401 -10.39 24.85 5.55
C ALA A 401 -10.47 24.91 4.01
N GLU A 402 -11.54 24.35 3.41
CA GLU A 402 -11.74 24.38 1.96
C GLU A 402 -11.99 25.81 1.44
N LYS A 403 -12.82 26.61 2.11
CA LYS A 403 -13.02 28.01 1.76
C LYS A 403 -11.72 28.81 1.83
N THR A 404 -10.92 28.58 2.87
CA THR A 404 -9.61 29.22 3.03
C THR A 404 -8.68 28.83 1.88
N ARG A 405 -8.62 27.54 1.54
CA ARG A 405 -7.85 27.02 0.42
C ARG A 405 -8.26 27.64 -0.92
N ILE A 406 -9.57 27.73 -1.16
CA ILE A 406 -10.15 28.35 -2.36
C ILE A 406 -9.80 29.84 -2.45
N ASN A 407 -9.95 30.58 -1.35
CA ASN A 407 -9.64 32.01 -1.31
C ASN A 407 -8.14 32.28 -1.53
N GLN A 408 -7.27 31.41 -0.98
CA GLN A 408 -5.82 31.49 -1.22
C GLN A 408 -5.49 31.21 -2.69
N LYS A 409 -6.15 30.20 -3.29
CA LYS A 409 -6.00 29.91 -4.72
C LYS A 409 -6.44 31.12 -5.59
N LYS A 410 -7.57 31.73 -5.27
CA LYS A 410 -8.02 32.98 -5.97
C LYS A 410 -6.97 34.08 -5.90
N LYS A 411 -6.48 34.38 -4.69
CA LYS A 411 -5.44 35.40 -4.49
C LYS A 411 -4.16 35.12 -5.25
N LEU A 412 -3.79 33.86 -5.39
CA LEU A 412 -2.61 33.46 -6.18
C LEU A 412 -2.86 33.62 -7.68
N THR A 413 -4.02 33.16 -8.14
CA THR A 413 -4.37 33.25 -9.56
C THR A 413 -4.48 34.71 -9.99
N GLU A 414 -5.04 35.59 -9.15
CA GLU A 414 -5.08 37.03 -9.38
C GLU A 414 -3.68 37.68 -9.35
N LYS A 415 -2.72 37.12 -8.57
CA LYS A 415 -1.32 37.58 -8.53
C LYS A 415 -0.43 36.99 -9.61
N ILE A 416 -0.86 35.90 -10.27
CA ILE A 416 -0.16 35.26 -11.40
C ILE A 416 -0.50 36.02 -12.72
N ASP A 417 -0.65 37.33 -12.67
CA ASP A 417 -0.69 38.12 -13.89
C ASP A 417 0.72 38.13 -14.51
N ILE A 418 0.78 37.67 -15.75
CA ILE A 418 2.01 37.37 -16.52
C ILE A 418 2.92 38.60 -16.73
N ALA A 419 2.43 39.79 -16.36
CA ALA A 419 3.16 41.04 -16.49
C ALA A 419 4.23 41.30 -15.43
N ASN A 420 4.27 40.58 -14.31
CA ASN A 420 5.28 40.74 -13.28
C ASN A 420 6.49 39.82 -13.54
N ARG A 421 7.62 40.38 -13.94
CA ARG A 421 8.88 39.70 -14.15
C ARG A 421 9.31 38.97 -12.88
N VAL A 422 9.35 37.64 -12.98
CA VAL A 422 9.98 36.79 -11.95
C VAL A 422 11.48 37.14 -11.91
N GLN A 423 11.96 37.54 -10.74
CA GLN A 423 13.37 37.89 -10.57
C GLN A 423 14.29 36.68 -10.87
N LYS A 424 15.32 36.91 -11.67
CA LYS A 424 16.36 35.94 -12.03
C LYS A 424 15.88 34.73 -12.87
N PHE A 425 14.65 34.68 -13.26
CA PHE A 425 14.22 33.72 -14.28
C PHE A 425 14.85 34.07 -15.63
N VAL A 426 15.40 33.06 -16.28
CA VAL A 426 16.03 33.20 -17.60
C VAL A 426 15.22 32.36 -18.59
N ASP A 427 14.42 33.02 -19.42
CA ASP A 427 13.60 32.33 -20.42
C ASP A 427 14.43 31.83 -21.63
N CYS A 428 13.86 30.92 -22.40
CA CYS A 428 14.37 30.50 -23.70
C CYS A 428 13.71 31.28 -24.84
N ARG A 429 14.28 31.20 -26.03
CA ARG A 429 13.84 31.96 -27.19
C ARG A 429 12.61 31.41 -27.86
N THR A 430 12.56 30.07 -28.05
CA THR A 430 11.42 29.44 -28.70
C THR A 430 10.12 29.60 -27.91
N LYS A 431 9.01 29.75 -28.63
CA LYS A 431 7.66 29.74 -28.06
C LYS A 431 6.97 28.37 -28.21
N ASP A 432 7.62 27.43 -28.91
CA ASP A 432 7.11 26.09 -29.10
C ASP A 432 7.23 25.27 -27.80
N VAL A 433 6.13 25.12 -27.08
CA VAL A 433 6.06 24.46 -25.78
C VAL A 433 6.58 23.01 -25.87
N SER A 434 6.40 22.34 -26.98
CA SER A 434 6.84 20.94 -27.15
C SER A 434 8.35 20.76 -27.06
N LYS A 435 9.12 21.83 -27.29
CA LYS A 435 10.59 21.84 -27.25
C LYS A 435 11.15 22.45 -25.98
N ARG A 436 10.37 23.29 -25.29
CA ARG A 436 10.84 24.06 -24.12
C ARG A 436 11.11 23.17 -22.92
N GLU A 437 12.26 23.38 -22.29
CA GLU A 437 12.65 22.72 -21.06
C GLU A 437 13.00 23.76 -20.00
N ILE A 438 12.56 23.55 -18.75
CA ILE A 438 12.95 24.39 -17.62
C ILE A 438 13.87 23.63 -16.69
N TYR A 439 15.03 24.19 -16.39
CA TYR A 439 15.94 23.73 -15.36
C TYR A 439 15.72 24.53 -14.09
N ILE A 440 15.37 23.85 -13.00
CA ILE A 440 15.31 24.42 -11.66
C ILE A 440 16.63 24.11 -11.00
N VAL A 441 17.46 25.15 -10.79
CA VAL A 441 18.86 25.01 -10.37
C VAL A 441 19.08 25.54 -8.96
N GLU A 442 20.10 25.01 -8.28
CA GLU A 442 20.42 25.36 -6.90
C GLU A 442 21.27 26.64 -6.83
N GLY A 443 20.64 27.75 -6.45
CA GLY A 443 21.30 29.00 -6.18
C GLY A 443 21.77 29.79 -7.41
N ASP A 444 22.40 30.92 -7.13
CA ASP A 444 22.84 31.87 -8.16
C ASP A 444 24.13 31.42 -8.85
N SER A 445 25.01 30.69 -8.17
CA SER A 445 26.25 30.17 -8.73
C SER A 445 25.94 29.14 -9.83
N ALA A 446 25.08 28.16 -9.54
CA ALA A 446 24.62 27.18 -10.52
C ALA A 446 23.87 27.86 -11.70
N LEU A 447 23.06 28.91 -11.42
CA LEU A 447 22.43 29.69 -12.48
C LEU A 447 23.46 30.29 -13.43
N GLY A 448 24.56 30.82 -12.91
CA GLY A 448 25.68 31.39 -13.70
C GLY A 448 26.30 30.38 -14.64
N ALA A 449 26.70 29.22 -14.12
CA ALA A 449 27.29 28.11 -14.88
C ALA A 449 26.30 27.56 -15.93
N CYS A 450 25.05 27.25 -15.54
CA CYS A 450 24.05 26.77 -16.46
C CYS A 450 23.67 27.78 -17.55
N LYS A 451 23.72 29.09 -17.25
CA LYS A 451 23.43 30.14 -18.24
C LYS A 451 24.48 30.19 -19.36
N GLN A 452 25.75 29.88 -19.04
CA GLN A 452 26.81 29.79 -20.01
C GLN A 452 26.77 28.49 -20.83
N SER A 453 26.25 27.43 -20.25
CA SER A 453 26.27 26.07 -20.82
C SER A 453 24.98 25.69 -21.56
N ARG A 454 23.87 26.39 -21.37
CA ARG A 454 22.55 26.01 -21.93
C ARG A 454 22.45 26.29 -23.43
N ASP A 455 21.54 25.58 -24.10
CA ASP A 455 20.99 26.04 -25.36
C ASP A 455 19.89 27.08 -25.09
N ALA A 456 20.20 28.35 -25.40
CA ALA A 456 19.29 29.46 -25.18
C ALA A 456 18.02 29.39 -26.05
N GLU A 457 18.02 28.55 -27.08
CA GLU A 457 16.86 28.42 -27.96
C GLU A 457 15.67 27.78 -27.22
N PHE A 458 15.90 26.68 -26.45
CA PHE A 458 14.81 25.93 -25.85
C PHE A 458 14.94 25.67 -24.33
N GLN A 459 16.08 25.99 -23.71
CA GLN A 459 16.30 25.76 -22.27
C GLN A 459 16.15 27.03 -21.46
N GLY A 460 15.16 27.07 -20.57
CA GLY A 460 14.97 28.07 -19.54
C GLY A 460 15.61 27.68 -18.21
N LEU A 461 15.92 28.66 -17.36
CA LEU A 461 16.55 28.47 -16.05
C LEU A 461 15.80 29.21 -14.96
N MET A 462 15.60 28.57 -13.82
CA MET A 462 15.02 29.15 -12.61
C MET A 462 15.85 28.80 -11.39
N PRO A 463 16.51 29.74 -10.71
CA PRO A 463 17.27 29.46 -9.51
C PRO A 463 16.35 29.36 -8.30
N VAL A 464 16.66 28.39 -7.43
CA VAL A 464 16.06 28.26 -6.11
C VAL A 464 17.14 28.53 -5.07
N ARG A 465 16.91 29.52 -4.20
CA ARG A 465 17.90 29.91 -3.19
C ARG A 465 17.60 29.21 -1.88
N GLY A 466 18.45 28.27 -1.52
CA GLY A 466 18.37 27.51 -0.29
C GLY A 466 17.14 26.59 -0.22
N LYS A 467 16.94 26.02 0.95
CA LYS A 467 15.86 25.06 1.22
C LYS A 467 14.50 25.77 1.20
N ILE A 468 13.63 25.39 0.28
CA ILE A 468 12.25 25.89 0.25
C ILE A 468 11.43 25.34 1.39
N LEU A 469 10.29 25.96 1.63
CA LEU A 469 9.33 25.52 2.65
C LEU A 469 8.85 24.08 2.37
N ASN A 470 8.82 23.23 3.41
CA ASN A 470 8.18 21.93 3.30
C ASN A 470 6.67 22.10 3.15
N CYS A 471 6.20 21.89 1.92
CA CYS A 471 4.79 22.11 1.57
C CYS A 471 3.83 21.08 2.16
N LEU A 472 4.28 19.92 2.64
CA LEU A 472 3.41 18.97 3.35
C LEU A 472 3.11 19.43 4.78
N LYS A 473 4.08 20.08 5.45
CA LYS A 473 3.90 20.56 6.83
C LYS A 473 3.26 21.93 6.92
N ALA A 474 3.42 22.74 5.88
CA ALA A 474 2.93 24.10 5.89
C ALA A 474 1.47 24.17 5.46
N ASP A 475 0.72 25.08 6.08
CA ASP A 475 -0.60 25.48 5.63
C ASP A 475 -0.53 26.30 4.32
N TYR A 476 -1.60 26.32 3.55
CA TYR A 476 -1.65 27.04 2.28
C TYR A 476 -1.35 28.53 2.41
N PRO A 477 -1.83 29.28 3.43
CA PRO A 477 -1.44 30.67 3.64
C PRO A 477 0.06 30.91 3.73
N ARG A 478 0.78 30.01 4.37
CA ARG A 478 2.24 30.07 4.52
C ARG A 478 2.97 29.70 3.25
N ILE A 479 2.49 28.64 2.56
CA ILE A 479 3.03 28.22 1.25
C ILE A 479 3.01 29.38 0.27
N PHE A 480 1.88 30.07 0.19
CA PHE A 480 1.66 31.14 -0.79
C PHE A 480 2.20 32.52 -0.40
N LYS A 481 2.74 32.64 0.81
CA LYS A 481 3.58 33.78 1.19
C LYS A 481 5.04 33.62 0.76
N SER A 482 5.44 32.42 0.34
CA SER A 482 6.80 32.15 -0.13
C SER A 482 6.97 32.67 -1.57
N ASP A 483 7.80 33.68 -1.75
CA ASP A 483 8.08 34.25 -3.07
C ASP A 483 8.68 33.19 -4.02
N ILE A 484 9.56 32.32 -3.51
CA ILE A 484 10.19 31.25 -4.30
C ILE A 484 9.12 30.31 -4.87
N ILE A 485 8.18 29.86 -4.05
CA ILE A 485 7.11 28.95 -4.49
C ILE A 485 6.19 29.67 -5.49
N THR A 486 5.82 30.91 -5.18
CA THR A 486 4.97 31.72 -6.06
C THR A 486 5.63 31.95 -7.41
N ASP A 487 6.93 32.22 -7.43
CA ASP A 487 7.69 32.45 -8.65
C ASP A 487 7.87 31.16 -9.48
N LEU A 488 8.13 30.02 -8.83
CA LEU A 488 8.13 28.73 -9.52
C LEU A 488 6.79 28.41 -10.18
N MET A 489 5.67 28.67 -9.48
CA MET A 489 4.32 28.47 -10.05
C MET A 489 4.05 29.39 -11.25
N LYS A 490 4.49 30.65 -11.19
CA LYS A 490 4.40 31.59 -12.33
C LYS A 490 5.22 31.10 -13.53
N VAL A 491 6.42 30.59 -13.29
CA VAL A 491 7.30 30.07 -14.34
C VAL A 491 6.71 28.82 -15.00
N LEU A 492 6.12 27.91 -14.21
CA LEU A 492 5.47 26.71 -14.74
C LEU A 492 4.23 27.05 -15.57
N GLY A 493 3.41 27.99 -15.13
CA GLY A 493 2.28 28.53 -15.88
C GLY A 493 0.99 27.73 -15.82
N CYS A 494 1.02 26.48 -15.34
CA CYS A 494 -0.14 25.57 -15.32
C CYS A 494 -1.12 25.80 -14.17
N GLY A 495 -0.87 26.76 -13.26
CA GLY A 495 -1.69 26.98 -12.08
C GLY A 495 -1.48 25.94 -10.98
N VAL A 496 -2.39 25.90 -9.99
CA VAL A 496 -2.29 25.05 -8.81
C VAL A 496 -3.43 24.02 -8.82
N GLU A 497 -3.11 22.75 -8.71
CA GLU A 497 -4.07 21.63 -8.64
C GLU A 497 -4.69 21.55 -7.26
N VAL A 498 -6.01 21.42 -7.22
CA VAL A 498 -6.77 21.31 -5.98
C VAL A 498 -7.66 20.09 -6.07
N HIS A 499 -7.42 19.09 -5.22
CA HIS A 499 -8.31 17.97 -5.09
C HIS A 499 -9.60 18.40 -4.35
N GLY A 500 -10.76 18.23 -4.99
CA GLY A 500 -12.08 18.58 -4.46
C GLY A 500 -13.04 19.03 -5.56
N LYS A 501 -14.35 19.07 -5.27
CA LYS A 501 -15.36 19.52 -6.25
C LYS A 501 -15.00 20.90 -6.78
N ALA A 502 -14.82 20.99 -8.08
CA ALA A 502 -14.51 22.22 -8.78
C ALA A 502 -15.53 23.31 -8.46
N VAL A 503 -15.06 24.45 -7.96
CA VAL A 503 -15.85 25.66 -7.90
C VAL A 503 -15.74 26.33 -9.27
N LYS A 504 -16.85 26.56 -9.91
CA LYS A 504 -16.99 26.98 -11.32
C LYS A 504 -16.20 28.21 -11.76
N ASP A 505 -15.68 29.05 -10.85
CA ASP A 505 -15.10 30.38 -11.16
C ASP A 505 -13.61 30.51 -10.78
N LEU A 506 -12.88 29.42 -10.61
CA LEU A 506 -11.44 29.47 -10.32
C LEU A 506 -10.65 28.91 -11.49
N ASN A 507 -9.58 29.60 -11.90
CA ASN A 507 -8.61 29.04 -12.84
C ASN A 507 -8.10 27.70 -12.27
N GLN A 508 -8.70 26.62 -12.73
CA GLN A 508 -8.29 25.26 -12.41
C GLN A 508 -6.90 25.03 -12.97
N PHE A 509 -6.17 24.09 -12.36
CA PHE A 509 -4.99 23.53 -12.99
C PHE A 509 -5.37 23.10 -14.40
N ASP A 510 -4.67 23.65 -15.37
CA ASP A 510 -4.83 23.31 -16.78
C ASP A 510 -3.46 22.94 -17.34
N LEU A 511 -3.30 21.67 -17.67
CA LEU A 511 -2.07 21.16 -18.24
C LEU A 511 -1.72 21.83 -19.57
N ASN A 512 -2.71 22.27 -20.33
CA ASN A 512 -2.51 23.01 -21.59
C ASN A 512 -1.81 24.35 -21.40
N ASN A 513 -1.88 24.92 -20.19
CA ASN A 513 -1.19 26.16 -19.83
C ASN A 513 0.23 25.93 -19.34
N LEU A 514 0.68 24.66 -19.23
CA LEU A 514 2.06 24.36 -18.91
C LEU A 514 2.97 24.88 -20.01
N ARG A 515 3.97 25.65 -19.62
CA ARG A 515 4.87 26.35 -20.57
C ARG A 515 6.07 25.52 -20.99
N TRP A 516 6.18 24.29 -20.51
CA TRP A 516 7.39 23.45 -20.61
C TRP A 516 7.06 22.00 -20.96
N SER A 517 7.82 21.41 -21.87
CA SER A 517 7.75 19.97 -22.15
C SER A 517 8.43 19.13 -21.07
N LYS A 518 9.41 19.70 -20.37
CA LYS A 518 10.11 19.07 -19.25
C LYS A 518 10.40 20.06 -18.14
N VAL A 519 10.21 19.65 -16.91
CA VAL A 519 10.60 20.33 -15.68
C VAL A 519 11.75 19.53 -15.07
N ILE A 520 12.97 20.07 -15.15
CA ILE A 520 14.20 19.35 -14.81
C ILE A 520 14.77 19.93 -13.53
N LEU A 521 14.87 19.11 -12.49
CA LEU A 521 15.49 19.45 -11.22
C LEU A 521 17.00 19.19 -11.33
N CYS A 522 17.80 20.23 -11.19
CA CYS A 522 19.26 20.19 -11.31
C CYS A 522 19.87 20.83 -10.06
N THR A 523 20.17 19.97 -9.07
CA THR A 523 20.77 20.35 -7.78
C THR A 523 22.13 19.73 -7.63
N ASP A 524 22.93 20.23 -6.70
CA ASP A 524 24.23 19.67 -6.37
C ASP A 524 24.12 18.20 -5.94
N GLY A 525 25.17 17.43 -6.11
CA GLY A 525 25.24 16.00 -5.76
C GLY A 525 25.51 15.73 -4.28
N ASP A 526 25.30 16.71 -3.39
CA ASP A 526 25.51 16.61 -1.95
C ASP A 526 24.19 16.50 -1.17
N VAL A 527 24.30 16.39 0.16
CA VAL A 527 23.16 16.22 1.07
C VAL A 527 22.19 17.42 1.00
N ASP A 528 22.69 18.63 0.83
CA ASP A 528 21.87 19.84 0.75
C ASP A 528 21.12 19.91 -0.58
N GLY A 529 21.77 19.56 -1.69
CA GLY A 529 21.13 19.47 -3.00
C GLY A 529 20.06 18.38 -3.06
N PHE A 530 20.28 17.23 -2.43
CA PHE A 530 19.25 16.20 -2.31
C PHE A 530 18.03 16.67 -1.49
N GLN A 531 18.27 17.43 -0.43
CA GLN A 531 17.19 18.00 0.38
C GLN A 531 16.39 19.05 -0.41
N ILE A 532 17.04 19.93 -1.13
CA ILE A 532 16.38 20.94 -1.98
C ILE A 532 15.53 20.27 -3.06
N ARG A 533 16.08 19.26 -3.74
CA ARG A 533 15.37 18.43 -4.72
C ARG A 533 14.11 17.81 -4.13
N THR A 534 14.24 17.19 -2.96
CA THR A 534 13.13 16.56 -2.26
C THR A 534 12.02 17.57 -1.89
N LEU A 535 12.41 18.76 -1.43
CA LEU A 535 11.43 19.81 -1.11
C LEU A 535 10.73 20.36 -2.36
N ILE A 536 11.40 20.46 -3.49
CA ILE A 536 10.80 20.87 -4.77
C ILE A 536 9.82 19.78 -5.25
N LEU A 537 10.20 18.50 -5.17
CA LEU A 537 9.30 17.39 -5.48
C LEU A 537 8.08 17.38 -4.57
N THR A 538 8.24 17.65 -3.28
CA THR A 538 7.15 17.78 -2.31
C THR A 538 6.20 18.91 -2.68
N MET A 539 6.74 20.05 -3.12
CA MET A 539 5.95 21.18 -3.61
C MET A 539 5.14 20.79 -4.86
N LEU A 540 5.78 20.16 -5.83
CA LEU A 540 5.10 19.70 -7.06
C LEU A 540 4.03 18.65 -6.75
N TYR A 541 4.34 17.69 -5.89
CA TYR A 541 3.40 16.67 -5.44
C TYR A 541 2.14 17.28 -4.78
N ARG A 542 2.32 18.30 -3.94
CA ARG A 542 1.20 18.96 -3.24
C ARG A 542 0.41 19.93 -4.08
N LEU A 543 1.09 20.68 -4.96
CA LEU A 543 0.48 21.79 -5.71
C LEU A 543 0.13 21.45 -7.15
N CYS A 544 0.84 20.50 -7.77
CA CYS A 544 0.66 20.10 -9.17
C CYS A 544 0.97 18.60 -9.36
N PRO A 545 0.31 17.66 -8.63
CA PRO A 545 0.59 16.23 -8.72
C PRO A 545 0.46 15.68 -10.13
N THR A 546 -0.40 16.25 -10.98
CA THR A 546 -0.54 15.86 -12.38
C THR A 546 0.76 15.98 -13.15
N LEU A 547 1.65 16.96 -12.85
CA LEU A 547 2.94 17.06 -13.54
C LEU A 547 3.84 15.86 -13.30
N ILE A 548 3.78 15.28 -12.10
CA ILE A 548 4.52 14.05 -11.76
C ILE A 548 3.84 12.85 -12.43
N ARG A 549 2.54 12.72 -12.28
CA ARG A 549 1.77 11.59 -12.82
C ARG A 549 1.87 11.48 -14.34
N GLU A 550 1.81 12.58 -15.05
CA GLU A 550 1.94 12.62 -16.53
C GLU A 550 3.40 12.62 -16.99
N GLY A 551 4.37 12.59 -16.04
CA GLY A 551 5.78 12.42 -16.34
C GLY A 551 6.45 13.64 -16.96
N TYR A 552 6.10 14.85 -16.58
CA TYR A 552 6.76 16.09 -16.98
C TYR A 552 7.97 16.43 -16.12
N VAL A 553 8.16 15.75 -14.97
CA VAL A 553 9.22 16.06 -14.00
C VAL A 553 10.38 15.11 -14.17
N TYR A 554 11.58 15.67 -14.20
CA TYR A 554 12.83 14.94 -14.36
C TYR A 554 13.87 15.41 -13.35
N ILE A 555 14.81 14.53 -13.01
CA ILE A 555 16.00 14.83 -12.23
C ILE A 555 17.20 14.73 -13.19
N ALA A 556 18.01 15.77 -13.27
CA ALA A 556 19.28 15.71 -13.97
C ALA A 556 20.31 15.02 -13.07
N GLU A 557 20.94 13.97 -13.60
CA GLU A 557 22.11 13.37 -12.95
C GLU A 557 23.34 14.18 -13.35
N THR A 558 24.05 14.68 -12.34
CA THR A 558 25.32 15.39 -12.51
C THR A 558 26.46 14.46 -12.14
N PRO A 559 27.61 14.49 -12.86
CA PRO A 559 28.73 13.61 -12.54
C PRO A 559 29.32 13.98 -11.18
N LEU A 560 29.70 12.96 -10.41
CA LEU A 560 30.37 13.10 -9.12
C LEU A 560 31.88 13.20 -9.30
N PHE A 561 32.43 12.64 -10.39
CA PHE A 561 33.84 12.60 -10.65
C PHE A 561 34.14 12.91 -12.11
N GLU A 562 35.23 13.70 -12.30
CA GLU A 562 35.89 13.94 -13.57
C GLU A 562 37.23 13.22 -13.56
N ILE A 563 37.45 12.36 -14.56
CA ILE A 563 38.64 11.53 -14.68
C ILE A 563 39.35 11.89 -15.98
N THR A 564 40.49 12.58 -15.87
CA THR A 564 41.24 13.06 -17.02
C THR A 564 42.48 12.21 -17.23
N CYS A 565 42.67 11.73 -18.46
CA CYS A 565 43.86 11.04 -18.89
C CYS A 565 44.37 11.63 -20.22
N LYS A 566 45.47 12.36 -20.20
CA LYS A 566 45.95 13.15 -21.32
C LYS A 566 44.92 14.18 -21.79
N GLU A 567 44.47 14.09 -23.05
CA GLU A 567 43.47 15.01 -23.64
C GLU A 567 42.02 14.47 -23.55
N LYS A 568 41.79 13.34 -22.89
CA LYS A 568 40.49 12.72 -22.82
C LYS A 568 39.95 12.72 -21.40
N THR A 569 38.71 13.15 -21.24
CA THR A 569 38.01 13.20 -19.97
C THR A 569 36.82 12.22 -19.98
N TRP A 570 36.64 11.52 -18.87
CA TRP A 570 35.52 10.65 -18.58
C TRP A 570 34.78 11.18 -17.35
N PHE A 571 33.46 10.98 -17.31
CA PHE A 571 32.61 11.39 -16.22
C PHE A 571 32.01 10.15 -15.53
N ALA A 572 32.10 10.09 -14.22
CA ALA A 572 31.49 9.02 -13.42
C ALA A 572 30.42 9.59 -12.50
N TYR A 573 29.28 8.93 -12.47
CA TYR A 573 28.07 9.31 -11.70
C TYR A 573 27.91 8.49 -10.41
N SER A 574 28.82 7.54 -10.18
CA SER A 574 28.88 6.72 -8.97
C SER A 574 30.33 6.30 -8.69
N GLU A 575 30.63 5.88 -7.46
CA GLU A 575 31.89 5.27 -7.08
C GLU A 575 32.20 4.01 -7.92
N LYS A 576 31.14 3.25 -8.26
CA LYS A 576 31.26 2.06 -9.11
C LYS A 576 31.72 2.43 -10.53
N GLU A 577 31.06 3.39 -11.18
CA GLU A 577 31.46 3.87 -12.51
C GLU A 577 32.90 4.43 -12.50
N LYS A 578 33.25 5.16 -11.45
CA LYS A 578 34.63 5.64 -11.25
C LYS A 578 35.63 4.48 -11.21
N ALA A 579 35.35 3.45 -10.41
CA ALA A 579 36.20 2.26 -10.30
C ALA A 579 36.35 1.53 -11.64
N ASP A 580 35.27 1.38 -12.40
CA ASP A 580 35.23 0.74 -13.70
C ASP A 580 36.07 1.55 -14.74
N ILE A 581 35.92 2.87 -14.74
CA ILE A 581 36.74 3.76 -15.60
C ILE A 581 38.23 3.67 -15.23
N LEU A 582 38.54 3.77 -13.94
CA LEU A 582 39.93 3.66 -13.47
C LEU A 582 40.58 2.32 -13.85
N LYS A 583 39.82 1.24 -13.74
CA LYS A 583 40.23 -0.09 -14.18
C LYS A 583 40.52 -0.15 -15.68
N SER A 584 39.75 0.53 -16.50
CA SER A 584 39.98 0.63 -17.95
C SER A 584 41.19 1.45 -18.33
N LEU A 585 41.66 2.29 -17.42
CA LEU A 585 42.83 3.18 -17.56
C LEU A 585 44.02 2.69 -16.76
N GLU A 586 44.02 1.45 -16.30
CA GLU A 586 45.11 0.88 -15.49
C GLU A 586 46.47 1.03 -16.21
N GLY A 587 47.47 1.45 -15.46
CA GLY A 587 48.82 1.72 -16.00
C GLY A 587 48.99 3.10 -16.67
N LYS A 588 47.96 3.94 -16.74
CA LYS A 588 48.03 5.30 -17.28
C LYS A 588 48.03 6.32 -16.12
N LYS A 589 48.67 7.47 -16.34
CA LYS A 589 48.60 8.57 -15.38
C LYS A 589 47.25 9.28 -15.55
N VAL A 590 46.38 9.16 -14.55
CA VAL A 590 45.07 9.79 -14.53
C VAL A 590 45.00 10.85 -13.42
N LYS A 591 44.23 11.92 -13.65
CA LYS A 591 43.82 12.89 -12.66
C LYS A 591 42.36 12.64 -12.37
N VAL A 592 42.00 12.56 -11.10
CA VAL A 592 40.60 12.39 -10.65
C VAL A 592 40.23 13.61 -9.84
N ASP A 593 39.29 14.38 -10.34
CA ASP A 593 38.70 15.51 -9.63
C ASP A 593 37.28 15.16 -9.18
N ARG A 594 36.89 15.53 -7.95
CA ARG A 594 35.53 15.38 -7.46
C ARG A 594 34.75 16.65 -7.78
N SER A 595 33.63 16.52 -8.47
CA SER A 595 32.72 17.64 -8.69
C SER A 595 32.03 17.99 -7.35
N LYS A 596 32.19 19.21 -6.87
CA LYS A 596 31.68 19.64 -5.57
C LYS A 596 30.31 20.32 -5.70
N GLY A 597 30.11 21.14 -6.70
CA GLY A 597 28.88 21.85 -6.92
C GLY A 597 28.73 22.30 -8.37
N LEU A 598 27.49 22.48 -8.82
CA LEU A 598 27.16 22.89 -10.19
C LEU A 598 27.76 24.23 -10.58
N GLY A 599 27.97 25.13 -9.61
CA GLY A 599 28.51 26.47 -9.83
C GLY A 599 30.02 26.50 -10.07
N GLU A 600 30.71 25.40 -9.76
CA GLU A 600 32.18 25.29 -9.92
C GLU A 600 32.55 24.54 -11.21
N ASN A 601 31.58 23.95 -11.90
CA ASN A 601 31.81 23.17 -13.09
C ASN A 601 32.07 24.05 -14.30
N ASP A 602 33.01 23.59 -15.15
CA ASP A 602 33.32 24.23 -16.44
C ASP A 602 32.06 24.21 -17.34
N PRO A 603 31.77 25.32 -18.07
CA PRO A 603 30.62 25.38 -18.97
C PRO A 603 30.55 24.30 -20.02
N GLU A 604 31.68 23.86 -20.56
CA GLU A 604 31.74 22.80 -21.55
C GLU A 604 31.42 21.44 -20.95
N MET A 605 31.94 21.16 -19.74
CA MET A 605 31.56 19.99 -18.95
C MET A 605 30.04 19.97 -18.64
N MET A 606 29.51 21.09 -18.18
CA MET A 606 28.08 21.22 -17.90
C MET A 606 27.21 20.99 -19.13
N TRP A 607 27.65 21.48 -20.30
CA TRP A 607 26.97 21.16 -21.55
C TRP A 607 26.96 19.66 -21.80
N LEU A 608 28.16 19.05 -21.84
CA LEU A 608 28.32 17.64 -22.20
C LEU A 608 27.59 16.66 -21.23
N THR A 609 27.54 16.98 -19.95
CA THR A 609 27.04 16.03 -18.92
C THR A 609 25.63 16.28 -18.50
N THR A 610 25.13 17.53 -18.55
CA THR A 610 23.89 17.93 -17.88
C THR A 610 22.90 18.63 -18.79
N MET A 611 23.37 19.45 -19.75
CA MET A 611 22.48 20.30 -20.55
C MET A 611 22.19 19.74 -21.94
N ASN A 612 23.15 19.06 -22.59
CA ASN A 612 22.99 18.55 -23.94
C ASN A 612 22.00 17.38 -24.00
N PRO A 613 20.92 17.50 -24.76
CA PRO A 613 19.90 16.46 -24.88
C PRO A 613 20.41 15.07 -25.31
N GLU A 614 21.53 15.03 -26.07
CA GLU A 614 22.08 13.78 -26.60
C GLU A 614 22.94 13.02 -25.59
N THR A 615 23.52 13.72 -24.61
CA THR A 615 24.55 13.11 -23.72
C THR A 615 24.19 13.17 -22.25
N ARG A 616 23.26 14.06 -21.85
CA ARG A 616 22.81 14.21 -20.48
C ARG A 616 22.04 12.97 -20.00
N ARG A 617 22.07 12.73 -18.69
CA ARG A 617 21.27 11.70 -18.04
C ARG A 617 20.09 12.35 -17.29
N LEU A 618 18.87 11.97 -17.65
CA LEU A 618 17.65 12.40 -16.97
C LEU A 618 16.89 11.21 -16.40
N VAL A 619 16.65 11.25 -15.12
CA VAL A 619 15.76 10.30 -14.45
C VAL A 619 14.34 10.87 -14.46
N LYS A 620 13.41 10.21 -15.11
CA LYS A 620 12.01 10.59 -15.13
C LYS A 620 11.37 10.25 -13.79
N VAL A 621 10.73 11.22 -13.17
CA VAL A 621 10.00 11.02 -11.91
C VAL A 621 8.59 10.56 -12.23
N LEU A 622 8.28 9.34 -11.85
CA LEU A 622 6.94 8.76 -11.96
C LEU A 622 6.49 8.30 -10.58
N PRO A 623 5.21 8.43 -10.25
CA PRO A 623 4.69 7.79 -9.05
C PRO A 623 4.72 6.26 -9.28
N ASP A 624 5.07 5.51 -8.25
CA ASP A 624 4.94 4.06 -8.27
C ASP A 624 3.45 3.72 -8.15
N GLU A 625 2.95 3.35 -7.01
CA GLU A 625 1.51 3.31 -6.76
C GLU A 625 1.07 4.60 -6.03
N ALA A 626 -0.14 5.10 -6.32
CA ALA A 626 -0.61 6.36 -5.75
C ALA A 626 -0.66 6.32 -4.21
N ALA A 627 -1.12 5.21 -3.64
CA ALA A 627 -1.20 5.02 -2.20
C ALA A 627 0.19 4.92 -1.54
N GLU A 628 1.13 4.21 -2.16
CA GLU A 628 2.50 4.09 -1.65
C GLU A 628 3.25 5.42 -1.78
N THR A 629 3.05 6.15 -2.86
CA THR A 629 3.61 7.49 -3.03
C THR A 629 3.13 8.42 -1.93
N GLU A 630 1.82 8.44 -1.65
CA GLU A 630 1.23 9.25 -0.57
C GLU A 630 1.79 8.84 0.80
N ARG A 631 1.83 7.54 1.09
CA ARG A 631 2.38 6.98 2.32
C ARG A 631 3.83 7.40 2.55
N ILE A 632 4.69 7.30 1.54
CA ILE A 632 6.11 7.64 1.64
C ILE A 632 6.32 9.15 1.83
N PHE A 633 5.58 9.98 1.11
CA PHE A 633 5.65 11.44 1.30
C PHE A 633 5.21 11.84 2.72
N ASP A 634 4.10 11.29 3.23
CA ASP A 634 3.62 11.58 4.59
C ASP A 634 4.58 11.04 5.67
N LEU A 635 5.12 9.84 5.47
CA LEU A 635 6.05 9.24 6.41
C LEU A 635 7.36 10.01 6.49
N LEU A 636 7.99 10.30 5.34
CA LEU A 636 9.32 10.90 5.30
C LEU A 636 9.29 12.42 5.51
N LEU A 637 8.25 13.11 5.06
CA LEU A 637 8.19 14.56 4.98
C LEU A 637 7.02 15.16 5.80
N GLY A 638 6.06 14.36 6.23
CA GLY A 638 4.95 14.73 7.10
C GLY A 638 5.37 14.92 8.56
N ASP A 639 4.40 14.91 9.48
CA ASP A 639 4.63 15.20 10.91
C ASP A 639 4.99 13.97 11.75
N ASN A 640 4.89 12.75 11.21
CA ASN A 640 5.19 11.52 11.92
C ASN A 640 6.71 11.30 12.09
N LEU A 641 7.29 11.97 13.11
CA LEU A 641 8.73 11.85 13.39
C LEU A 641 9.13 10.45 13.88
N ALA A 642 8.26 9.79 14.67
CA ALA A 642 8.54 8.45 15.20
C ALA A 642 8.58 7.42 14.06
N GLY A 643 7.57 7.37 13.23
CA GLY A 643 7.52 6.47 12.06
C GLY A 643 8.66 6.72 11.07
N ARG A 644 9.09 7.99 10.89
CA ARG A 644 10.25 8.31 10.06
C ARG A 644 11.55 7.72 10.61
N LYS A 645 11.78 7.82 11.91
CA LYS A 645 12.98 7.26 12.56
C LYS A 645 12.99 5.73 12.44
N GLU A 646 11.85 5.10 12.65
CA GLU A 646 11.67 3.67 12.49
C GLU A 646 11.93 3.21 11.04
N TYR A 647 11.33 3.86 10.08
CA TYR A 647 11.55 3.59 8.65
C TYR A 647 13.03 3.73 8.23
N ILE A 648 13.71 4.78 8.73
CA ILE A 648 15.14 4.99 8.46
C ILE A 648 15.96 3.88 9.12
N ALA A 649 15.64 3.47 10.35
CA ALA A 649 16.33 2.39 11.04
C ALA A 649 16.17 1.04 10.31
N GLU A 650 14.98 0.77 9.79
CA GLU A 650 14.68 -0.48 9.08
C GLU A 650 15.21 -0.51 7.64
N ASN A 651 15.21 0.62 6.95
CA ASN A 651 15.50 0.68 5.52
C ASN A 651 16.81 1.40 5.18
N GLY A 652 17.42 2.13 6.11
CA GLY A 652 18.59 2.97 5.87
C GLY A 652 19.78 2.19 5.31
N TYR A 653 19.92 0.92 5.69
CA TYR A 653 21.00 0.05 5.17
C TYR A 653 20.95 -0.15 3.65
N LYS A 654 19.77 -0.04 3.02
CA LYS A 654 19.59 -0.14 1.56
C LYS A 654 20.21 1.02 0.79
N TYR A 655 20.50 2.12 1.48
CA TYR A 655 20.97 3.38 0.91
C TYR A 655 22.38 3.77 1.41
N LEU A 656 23.08 2.85 2.08
CA LEU A 656 24.41 3.13 2.63
C LEU A 656 25.41 3.57 1.55
N ASP A 657 25.29 3.01 0.35
CA ASP A 657 26.16 3.37 -0.78
C ASP A 657 25.88 4.77 -1.36
N MET A 658 24.75 5.38 -0.96
CA MET A 658 24.32 6.73 -1.38
C MET A 658 24.61 7.80 -0.33
N ILE A 659 25.07 7.39 0.87
CA ILE A 659 25.42 8.33 1.94
C ILE A 659 26.77 8.94 1.65
N ASP A 660 26.81 10.27 1.58
CA ASP A 660 28.07 11.00 1.52
C ASP A 660 28.73 10.97 2.91
N VAL A 661 29.86 10.26 3.03
CA VAL A 661 30.64 10.07 4.27
C VAL A 661 31.81 11.08 4.31
N SER A 662 31.70 12.22 3.66
CA SER A 662 32.74 13.27 3.66
C SER A 662 32.76 14.08 4.95
#